data_f224eafb6cc431ec2bcedce26807a04e
#
_entry.id   f224eafb6cc431ec2bcedce26807a04e
#
_cell.length_a   1.000
_cell.length_b   1.000
_cell.length_c   1.000
_cell.angle_alpha   90.00
_cell.angle_beta   90.00
_cell.angle_gamma   90.00
#
_symmetry.space_group_name_H-M   'P 1'
#
loop_
_entity.id
_entity.type
_entity.pdbx_description
1 polymer ?
#
loop_
_entity_poly.entity_id
_entity_poly.type
_entity_poly.pdbx_seq_one_letter_code
_entity_poly.pdbx_strand_id
1 'polypeptide(L)'
;MSISNTSSDAVHGDLESLLLPRVARALLDASVAAVEPAPLAVVGTAGSGKSRVLRHLFTALRAAGVSPVALTHLSDLPAARDAVVVVDDAHLLDDETLSALAERLRTGTATVLLATRPDPDSPALRALIDDIERHQPPMLLGHITMSDVTAHLGAEATDSSRECLTRLLEATGGLAWLTAEALVLHGDAICDGRCDHDEIARSLDDLVSHRIDSLDPSLRLAVEALCLDERSALDAGAGPACAAGYDAGLLQRGGRTVPLVRDAVRARLTADRLLELYSARLVRDAASVQALLGGTTDERVASALVADGDRELSRDPAKAAELYEAADRAGAPSATLALRRARAAWALGDVDAAGTFVDRLLAGSDAPGDAALDMAAAVWAMRGDMDLGAQVYRGGVPTTSESRAKWTIAAAGAGHTDPAATPVSAPVRTIPTAHGVSLELLSRGLRASLGTGDNDGLQDLVRASEMYTASGSDAPLPELPAVIAALVALHGGEAAVAQRVLDAAIAGAQGGAWAAPRLLLWRAWVALQREHASEAENALRAATGGRPLGARDRLLADAVELGLVRRNGQPSELPPVWQRAQESLLRVQIDLFTLVPLGEFAVSAARVGEFSAVRSSLERAEQLLTTLGRPALWETSLQWSGLHASILLGSPEELTVHARALRAAAEHSPLAARLARAGRVWTDVLTGVVDVDAIEESAAGLAASGFAWDGARLASHGASKSTDRRIIARLLACARQLHPRERAETPVTPASDTGPVPVPTRAAEGSGILSEREREVAALVLQGKTYAEIGETIFISPRTAEHHIARIRRRLGATSRSDLMSRLRMALDDGSHAPEPTAEATGDDARSARVLASAKPL
;
A
#
# COMPACT_ATOMS: atom_id res chain seq x y z
N MET A 1 39.02 42.58 -30.32
CA MET A 1 39.33 41.88 -31.59
C MET A 1 39.15 42.93 -32.70
N SER A 2 40.22 43.21 -33.50
CA SER A 2 40.22 44.22 -34.55
C SER A 2 39.27 43.86 -35.67
N ILE A 3 38.28 44.71 -35.91
CA ILE A 3 37.36 44.61 -37.02
C ILE A 3 38.06 45.14 -38.27
N SER A 4 38.59 44.26 -39.10
CA SER A 4 39.09 44.65 -40.44
C SER A 4 37.98 44.73 -41.46
N ASN A 5 37.98 45.80 -42.23
CA ASN A 5 37.09 46.17 -43.35
C ASN A 5 36.93 45.00 -44.35
N THR A 6 35.72 44.42 -44.45
CA THR A 6 35.32 43.55 -45.55
C THR A 6 34.09 44.15 -46.25
N SER A 7 34.07 44.10 -47.59
CA SER A 7 33.11 44.70 -48.49
C SER A 7 31.62 44.34 -48.29
N SER A 8 30.72 45.21 -48.77
CA SER A 8 29.27 45.21 -48.65
C SER A 8 28.58 43.86 -48.99
N ASP A 9 29.15 43.04 -49.85
CA ASP A 9 28.58 41.74 -50.29
C ASP A 9 28.80 40.65 -49.28
N ALA A 10 29.86 40.70 -48.42
CA ALA A 10 30.08 39.72 -47.33
C ALA A 10 29.13 39.90 -46.15
N VAL A 11 28.51 41.08 -46.02
CA VAL A 11 27.61 41.42 -44.90
C VAL A 11 26.15 40.91 -45.14
N HIS A 12 25.71 40.88 -46.41
CA HIS A 12 24.39 40.32 -46.75
C HIS A 12 24.35 38.81 -46.60
N GLY A 13 25.44 38.09 -46.97
CA GLY A 13 25.56 36.65 -46.83
C GLY A 13 25.57 36.14 -45.37
N ASP A 14 26.07 36.98 -44.44
CA ASP A 14 26.17 36.58 -43.00
C ASP A 14 24.82 36.63 -42.28
N LEU A 15 23.83 37.38 -42.77
CA LEU A 15 22.49 37.45 -42.19
C LEU A 15 21.51 36.43 -42.74
N GLU A 16 21.63 36.08 -44.03
CA GLU A 16 20.82 35.02 -44.64
C GLU A 16 21.07 33.66 -43.98
N SER A 17 22.29 33.46 -43.45
CA SER A 17 22.66 32.28 -42.69
C SER A 17 22.18 32.26 -41.21
N LEU A 18 21.62 33.40 -40.72
CA LEU A 18 21.21 33.45 -39.30
C LEU A 18 19.77 32.99 -39.11
N LEU A 19 19.63 31.91 -38.32
CA LEU A 19 18.34 31.36 -37.91
C LEU A 19 17.68 32.28 -36.85
N LEU A 20 16.59 32.95 -37.22
CA LEU A 20 15.85 33.87 -36.35
C LEU A 20 14.35 33.51 -36.31
N PRO A 21 13.67 33.77 -35.17
CA PRO A 21 12.21 33.79 -35.17
C PRO A 21 11.64 34.74 -36.21
N ARG A 22 10.59 34.35 -36.93
CA ARG A 22 9.98 35.16 -38.02
C ARG A 22 9.61 36.58 -37.59
N VAL A 23 9.10 36.74 -36.35
CA VAL A 23 8.74 38.05 -35.79
C VAL A 23 10.00 38.91 -35.60
N ALA A 24 11.08 38.29 -35.06
CA ALA A 24 12.36 38.98 -34.89
C ALA A 24 12.98 39.36 -36.25
N ARG A 25 12.89 38.51 -37.26
CA ARG A 25 13.33 38.78 -38.63
C ARG A 25 12.58 39.98 -39.21
N ALA A 26 11.24 40.00 -39.15
CA ALA A 26 10.43 41.09 -39.65
C ALA A 26 10.74 42.42 -38.95
N LEU A 27 10.97 42.39 -37.63
CA LEU A 27 11.34 43.59 -36.86
C LEU A 27 12.74 44.07 -37.22
N LEU A 28 13.69 43.16 -37.48
CA LEU A 28 15.03 43.48 -37.93
C LEU A 28 15.00 44.17 -39.34
N ASP A 29 14.26 43.57 -40.27
CA ASP A 29 14.09 44.10 -41.62
C ASP A 29 13.46 45.52 -41.58
N ALA A 30 12.45 45.70 -40.72
CA ALA A 30 11.82 47.02 -40.51
C ALA A 30 12.79 48.03 -39.89
N SER A 31 13.61 47.61 -38.93
CA SER A 31 14.61 48.49 -38.27
C SER A 31 15.74 48.88 -39.24
N VAL A 32 16.12 48.00 -40.16
CA VAL A 32 17.14 48.28 -41.19
C VAL A 32 16.58 49.24 -42.27
N ALA A 33 15.30 49.11 -42.62
CA ALA A 33 14.63 49.96 -43.61
C ALA A 33 14.18 51.32 -43.04
N ALA A 34 14.25 51.54 -41.74
CA ALA A 34 13.86 52.80 -41.09
C ALA A 34 14.80 53.97 -41.49
N VAL A 35 14.23 55.12 -41.80
CA VAL A 35 14.97 56.31 -42.16
C VAL A 35 15.71 56.91 -40.96
N GLU A 36 15.12 56.85 -39.82
CA GLU A 36 15.69 57.28 -38.52
C GLU A 36 15.85 56.06 -37.55
N PRO A 37 17.02 55.95 -36.90
CA PRO A 37 17.22 54.83 -35.96
C PRO A 37 16.34 55.02 -34.70
N ALA A 38 15.55 54.02 -34.37
CA ALA A 38 14.76 54.01 -33.14
C ALA A 38 15.45 53.16 -32.06
N PRO A 39 15.25 53.49 -30.77
CA PRO A 39 15.75 52.67 -29.68
C PRO A 39 15.22 51.23 -29.76
N LEU A 40 16.11 50.23 -29.57
CA LEU A 40 15.74 48.84 -29.70
C LEU A 40 16.46 47.97 -28.64
N ALA A 41 15.69 47.13 -27.93
CA ALA A 41 16.24 46.09 -27.09
C ALA A 41 16.15 44.72 -27.80
N VAL A 42 17.29 44.07 -27.96
CA VAL A 42 17.39 42.69 -28.48
C VAL A 42 17.57 41.74 -27.29
N VAL A 43 16.54 40.99 -26.98
CA VAL A 43 16.53 40.11 -25.81
C VAL A 43 16.60 38.64 -26.26
N GLY A 44 17.50 37.88 -25.70
CA GLY A 44 17.61 36.45 -26.04
C GLY A 44 18.65 35.70 -25.20
N THR A 45 18.52 34.37 -25.19
CA THR A 45 19.45 33.48 -24.45
C THR A 45 20.88 33.54 -25.03
N ALA A 46 21.83 32.96 -24.31
CA ALA A 46 23.20 32.82 -24.83
C ALA A 46 23.19 32.01 -26.15
N GLY A 47 23.86 32.53 -27.20
CA GLY A 47 23.90 31.88 -28.50
C GLY A 47 22.68 32.13 -29.41
N SER A 48 21.69 32.92 -29.00
CA SER A 48 20.51 33.22 -29.81
C SER A 48 20.76 34.15 -31.02
N GLY A 49 22.00 34.62 -31.18
CA GLY A 49 22.37 35.49 -32.33
C GLY A 49 22.33 36.99 -32.04
N LYS A 50 22.13 37.43 -30.78
CA LYS A 50 22.05 38.85 -30.37
C LYS A 50 23.17 39.72 -30.97
N SER A 51 24.41 39.32 -30.77
CA SER A 51 25.60 40.06 -31.25
C SER A 51 25.67 40.12 -32.76
N ARG A 52 25.16 39.09 -33.46
CA ARG A 52 25.07 39.13 -34.95
C ARG A 52 24.01 40.10 -35.42
N VAL A 53 22.86 40.14 -34.77
CA VAL A 53 21.80 41.12 -35.05
C VAL A 53 22.29 42.53 -34.82
N LEU A 54 22.95 42.82 -33.69
CA LEU A 54 23.52 44.12 -33.39
C LEU A 54 24.62 44.52 -34.41
N ARG A 55 25.47 43.59 -34.81
CA ARG A 55 26.49 43.84 -35.83
C ARG A 55 25.88 44.16 -37.17
N HIS A 56 24.81 43.48 -37.54
CA HIS A 56 24.08 43.79 -38.77
C HIS A 56 23.45 45.18 -38.72
N LEU A 57 22.77 45.56 -37.64
CA LEU A 57 22.20 46.89 -37.43
C LEU A 57 23.29 47.95 -37.43
N PHE A 58 24.42 47.71 -36.77
CA PHE A 58 25.56 48.62 -36.76
C PHE A 58 26.10 48.89 -38.20
N THR A 59 26.19 47.82 -38.99
CA THR A 59 26.70 47.96 -40.38
C THR A 59 25.68 48.66 -41.29
N ALA A 60 24.39 48.33 -41.13
CA ALA A 60 23.31 48.99 -41.87
C ALA A 60 23.25 50.50 -41.56
N LEU A 61 23.36 50.90 -40.30
CA LEU A 61 23.41 52.26 -39.88
C LEU A 61 24.60 53.01 -40.48
N ARG A 62 25.78 52.39 -40.52
CA ARG A 62 26.95 52.97 -41.17
C ARG A 62 26.77 53.13 -42.66
N ALA A 63 26.16 52.18 -43.31
CA ALA A 63 25.81 52.29 -44.76
C ALA A 63 24.83 53.44 -45.05
N ALA A 64 23.92 53.73 -44.12
CA ALA A 64 22.98 54.85 -44.17
C ALA A 64 23.61 56.18 -43.76
N GLY A 65 24.89 56.21 -43.48
CA GLY A 65 25.62 57.47 -43.15
C GLY A 65 25.57 57.90 -41.70
N VAL A 66 25.02 57.04 -40.81
CA VAL A 66 25.04 57.22 -39.36
C VAL A 66 26.34 56.68 -38.77
N SER A 67 26.86 57.33 -37.72
CA SER A 67 28.09 56.93 -37.06
C SER A 67 27.76 56.27 -35.68
N PRO A 68 27.36 54.99 -35.63
CA PRO A 68 27.06 54.36 -34.37
C PRO A 68 28.34 54.14 -33.57
N VAL A 69 28.23 54.21 -32.21
CA VAL A 69 29.34 54.03 -31.26
C VAL A 69 29.06 52.75 -30.45
N ALA A 70 30.00 51.81 -30.46
CA ALA A 70 29.95 50.64 -29.59
C ALA A 70 30.42 51.08 -28.19
N LEU A 71 29.63 50.74 -27.19
CA LEU A 71 29.91 51.10 -25.81
C LEU A 71 30.24 49.83 -25.01
N THR A 72 31.37 49.91 -24.28
CA THR A 72 31.82 48.90 -23.33
C THR A 72 32.02 49.44 -21.92
N HIS A 73 32.31 50.73 -21.79
CA HIS A 73 32.50 51.43 -20.54
C HIS A 73 31.88 52.86 -20.59
N LEU A 74 31.59 53.39 -19.40
CA LEU A 74 31.02 54.76 -19.29
C LEU A 74 31.86 55.81 -19.99
N SER A 75 33.21 55.65 -20.03
CA SER A 75 34.12 56.53 -20.76
C SER A 75 33.92 56.60 -22.29
N ASP A 76 33.28 55.56 -22.85
CA ASP A 76 33.05 55.42 -24.27
C ASP A 76 31.74 56.12 -24.70
N LEU A 77 31.02 56.72 -23.74
CA LEU A 77 29.74 57.37 -23.99
C LEU A 77 30.00 58.69 -24.74
N PRO A 78 29.52 58.82 -25.99
CA PRO A 78 29.83 59.98 -26.82
C PRO A 78 29.24 61.31 -26.28
N ALA A 79 29.99 62.39 -26.30
CA ALA A 79 29.51 63.69 -25.85
C ALA A 79 28.53 64.36 -26.84
N ALA A 80 28.46 63.84 -28.06
CA ALA A 80 27.59 64.35 -29.09
C ALA A 80 26.09 64.16 -28.80
N ARG A 81 25.24 65.08 -29.12
CA ARG A 81 23.78 64.93 -29.13
C ARG A 81 23.40 64.14 -30.39
N ASP A 82 22.30 63.33 -30.26
CA ASP A 82 21.78 62.49 -31.35
C ASP A 82 22.70 61.29 -31.69
N ALA A 83 23.57 60.86 -30.76
CA ALA A 83 24.45 59.73 -30.97
C ALA A 83 23.66 58.43 -30.94
N VAL A 84 23.97 57.48 -31.85
CA VAL A 84 23.50 56.14 -31.81
C VAL A 84 24.49 55.26 -31.00
N VAL A 85 24.08 54.76 -29.87
CA VAL A 85 24.89 53.90 -28.99
C VAL A 85 24.49 52.47 -29.12
N VAL A 86 25.44 51.60 -29.41
CA VAL A 86 25.22 50.13 -29.52
C VAL A 86 25.91 49.44 -28.38
N VAL A 87 25.13 48.66 -27.61
CA VAL A 87 25.57 47.95 -26.42
C VAL A 87 25.36 46.48 -26.61
N ASP A 88 26.42 45.71 -26.71
CA ASP A 88 26.34 44.26 -26.65
C ASP A 88 26.52 43.79 -25.20
N ASP A 89 25.80 42.69 -24.81
CA ASP A 89 25.86 42.12 -23.47
C ASP A 89 25.60 43.15 -22.34
N ALA A 90 24.56 44.00 -22.49
CA ALA A 90 24.21 45.05 -21.53
C ALA A 90 24.09 44.56 -20.06
N HIS A 91 23.83 43.27 -19.84
CA HIS A 91 23.77 42.63 -18.52
C HIS A 91 25.13 42.59 -17.82
N LEU A 92 26.24 42.90 -18.49
CA LEU A 92 27.58 42.97 -17.93
C LEU A 92 28.01 44.41 -17.57
N LEU A 93 27.20 45.42 -17.93
CA LEU A 93 27.51 46.80 -17.56
C LEU A 93 27.16 47.11 -16.11
N ASP A 94 27.88 48.06 -15.53
CA ASP A 94 27.58 48.60 -14.20
C ASP A 94 26.34 49.51 -14.21
N ASP A 95 25.70 49.63 -13.03
CA ASP A 95 24.47 50.38 -12.83
C ASP A 95 24.64 51.89 -13.13
N GLU A 96 25.85 52.45 -13.00
CA GLU A 96 26.17 53.84 -13.30
C GLU A 96 26.10 54.09 -14.81
N THR A 97 26.72 53.22 -15.62
CA THR A 97 26.67 53.23 -17.07
C THR A 97 25.25 53.06 -17.60
N LEU A 98 24.48 52.10 -17.03
CA LEU A 98 23.09 51.85 -17.41
C LEU A 98 22.18 53.04 -17.08
N SER A 99 22.36 53.66 -15.95
CA SER A 99 21.63 54.85 -15.50
C SER A 99 21.92 56.05 -16.40
N ALA A 100 23.18 56.26 -16.82
CA ALA A 100 23.59 57.29 -17.73
C ALA A 100 22.97 57.10 -19.13
N LEU A 101 22.90 55.87 -19.63
CA LEU A 101 22.22 55.52 -20.88
C LEU A 101 20.70 55.80 -20.82
N ALA A 102 20.04 55.43 -19.73
CA ALA A 102 18.62 55.68 -19.52
C ALA A 102 18.30 57.19 -19.50
N GLU A 103 19.14 58.01 -18.85
CA GLU A 103 18.98 59.45 -18.79
C GLU A 103 19.13 60.08 -20.18
N ARG A 104 20.10 59.63 -20.96
CA ARG A 104 20.31 60.16 -22.34
C ARG A 104 19.20 59.73 -23.28
N LEU A 105 18.65 58.55 -23.15
CA LEU A 105 17.48 58.06 -23.87
C LEU A 105 16.25 58.95 -23.56
N ARG A 106 15.97 59.18 -22.26
CA ARG A 106 14.82 59.96 -21.81
C ARG A 106 14.90 61.44 -22.21
N THR A 107 16.11 61.98 -22.29
CA THR A 107 16.34 63.37 -22.73
C THR A 107 16.40 63.47 -24.25
N GLY A 108 16.26 62.38 -25.01
CA GLY A 108 16.35 62.41 -26.48
C GLY A 108 17.74 62.75 -27.01
N THR A 109 18.79 62.58 -26.22
CA THR A 109 20.17 62.91 -26.61
C THR A 109 20.98 61.71 -27.09
N ALA A 110 20.41 60.49 -27.04
CA ALA A 110 20.99 59.32 -27.65
C ALA A 110 19.89 58.28 -28.01
N THR A 111 20.11 57.61 -29.15
CA THR A 111 19.35 56.40 -29.51
C THR A 111 20.14 55.19 -29.02
N VAL A 112 19.51 54.29 -28.27
CA VAL A 112 20.17 53.14 -27.67
C VAL A 112 19.71 51.85 -28.34
N LEU A 113 20.66 51.08 -28.91
CA LEU A 113 20.46 49.72 -29.40
C LEU A 113 21.21 48.77 -28.43
N LEU A 114 20.50 47.95 -27.71
CA LEU A 114 21.16 47.04 -26.74
C LEU A 114 20.79 45.58 -26.95
N ALA A 115 21.69 44.71 -26.57
CA ALA A 115 21.42 43.27 -26.43
C ALA A 115 21.60 42.83 -24.99
N THR A 116 20.67 42.02 -24.54
CA THR A 116 20.71 41.47 -23.17
C THR A 116 20.15 40.05 -23.07
N ARG A 117 20.34 39.41 -21.91
CA ARG A 117 19.68 38.17 -21.55
C ARG A 117 18.23 38.43 -21.14
N PRO A 118 17.35 37.37 -21.16
CA PRO A 118 15.92 37.50 -20.89
C PRO A 118 15.55 37.98 -19.48
N ASP A 119 16.34 37.64 -18.48
CA ASP A 119 16.03 37.91 -17.06
C ASP A 119 17.20 38.69 -16.40
N PRO A 120 17.35 39.99 -16.64
CA PRO A 120 18.44 40.74 -16.09
C PRO A 120 18.29 40.97 -14.59
N ASP A 121 19.33 40.67 -13.82
CA ASP A 121 19.39 40.90 -12.36
C ASP A 121 19.36 42.39 -11.99
N SER A 122 19.98 43.26 -12.82
CA SER A 122 20.12 44.69 -12.52
C SER A 122 18.80 45.46 -12.67
N PRO A 123 18.32 46.16 -11.62
CA PRO A 123 17.16 47.06 -11.70
C PRO A 123 17.37 48.22 -12.68
N ALA A 124 18.62 48.70 -12.84
CA ALA A 124 18.97 49.76 -13.74
C ALA A 124 18.81 49.32 -15.21
N LEU A 125 19.20 48.08 -15.54
CA LEU A 125 19.01 47.50 -16.85
C LEU A 125 17.54 47.29 -17.17
N ARG A 126 16.76 46.83 -16.23
CA ARG A 126 15.29 46.67 -16.39
C ARG A 126 14.62 48.00 -16.68
N ALA A 127 14.97 49.06 -15.93
CA ALA A 127 14.45 50.39 -16.15
C ALA A 127 14.82 50.94 -17.53
N LEU A 128 16.05 50.68 -18.01
CA LEU A 128 16.48 51.05 -19.36
C LEU A 128 15.71 50.32 -20.46
N ILE A 129 15.46 49.01 -20.26
CA ILE A 129 14.65 48.22 -21.18
C ILE A 129 13.20 48.75 -21.22
N ASP A 130 12.59 49.06 -20.08
CA ASP A 130 11.26 49.65 -19.97
C ASP A 130 11.18 51.00 -20.69
N ASP A 131 12.27 51.84 -20.62
CA ASP A 131 12.36 53.07 -21.30
C ASP A 131 12.44 52.91 -22.85
N ILE A 132 13.15 51.87 -23.31
CA ILE A 132 13.23 51.49 -24.72
C ILE A 132 11.89 50.98 -25.25
N GLU A 133 11.20 50.14 -24.47
CA GLU A 133 9.91 49.52 -24.84
C GLU A 133 8.79 50.53 -25.04
N ARG A 134 8.90 51.74 -24.46
CA ARG A 134 7.96 52.84 -24.77
C ARG A 134 8.06 53.35 -26.20
N HIS A 135 9.16 53.06 -26.90
CA HIS A 135 9.35 53.48 -28.30
C HIS A 135 8.97 52.38 -29.29
N GLN A 136 9.41 51.14 -29.01
CA GLN A 136 9.01 49.96 -29.80
C GLN A 136 9.19 48.69 -28.99
N PRO A 137 8.41 47.60 -29.30
CA PRO A 137 8.53 46.32 -28.60
C PRO A 137 9.93 45.73 -28.76
N PRO A 138 10.41 44.96 -27.74
CA PRO A 138 11.71 44.33 -27.81
C PRO A 138 11.75 43.26 -28.89
N MET A 139 12.89 43.08 -29.52
CA MET A 139 13.17 42.01 -30.45
C MET A 139 13.53 40.75 -29.65
N LEU A 140 12.60 39.82 -29.54
CA LEU A 140 12.80 38.58 -28.78
C LEU A 140 13.45 37.51 -29.66
N LEU A 141 14.66 37.10 -29.31
CA LEU A 141 15.37 35.96 -29.90
C LEU A 141 15.17 34.75 -29.02
N GLY A 142 13.97 34.14 -29.12
CA GLY A 142 13.53 33.04 -28.28
C GLY A 142 13.72 31.68 -28.95
N HIS A 143 12.76 30.78 -28.69
CA HIS A 143 12.72 29.46 -29.31
C HIS A 143 12.46 29.54 -30.82
N ILE A 144 13.14 28.63 -31.52
CA ILE A 144 12.93 28.37 -32.95
C ILE A 144 11.79 27.37 -33.12
N THR A 145 10.86 27.68 -33.99
CA THR A 145 9.73 26.83 -34.33
C THR A 145 9.89 26.24 -35.74
N MET A 146 9.04 25.27 -36.09
CA MET A 146 9.04 24.69 -37.44
C MET A 146 8.80 25.77 -38.51
N SER A 147 7.96 26.78 -38.24
CA SER A 147 7.71 27.86 -39.18
C SER A 147 8.94 28.77 -39.37
N ASP A 148 9.78 28.92 -38.37
CA ASP A 148 11.04 29.68 -38.45
C ASP A 148 12.08 28.93 -39.29
N VAL A 149 12.19 27.59 -39.04
CA VAL A 149 13.09 26.74 -39.84
C VAL A 149 12.69 26.69 -41.28
N THR A 150 11.42 26.49 -41.60
CA THR A 150 10.94 26.45 -42.99
C THR A 150 11.11 27.81 -43.70
N ALA A 151 10.91 28.90 -42.97
CA ALA A 151 11.15 30.27 -43.53
C ALA A 151 12.65 30.53 -43.79
N HIS A 152 13.52 29.99 -42.91
CA HIS A 152 14.97 30.14 -43.06
C HIS A 152 15.51 29.33 -44.25
N LEU A 153 15.03 28.09 -44.43
CA LEU A 153 15.45 27.20 -45.50
C LEU A 153 14.87 27.61 -46.88
N GLY A 154 13.83 28.43 -46.92
CA GLY A 154 13.26 28.95 -48.17
C GLY A 154 12.61 27.90 -49.07
N ALA A 155 12.44 26.70 -48.63
CA ALA A 155 11.98 25.54 -49.38
C ALA A 155 10.57 25.07 -49.00
N GLU A 156 9.80 24.60 -49.99
CA GLU A 156 8.63 23.75 -49.75
C GLU A 156 9.12 22.40 -49.25
N ALA A 157 9.11 22.21 -47.93
CA ALA A 157 9.54 20.97 -47.32
C ALA A 157 8.60 19.83 -47.76
N THR A 158 9.17 18.74 -48.28
CA THR A 158 8.46 17.48 -48.50
C THR A 158 7.98 16.91 -47.18
N ASP A 159 7.03 15.99 -47.18
CA ASP A 159 6.55 15.35 -45.94
C ASP A 159 7.68 14.64 -45.18
N SER A 160 8.61 13.96 -45.87
CA SER A 160 9.78 13.31 -45.27
C SER A 160 10.75 14.34 -44.68
N SER A 161 11.01 15.45 -45.34
CA SER A 161 11.84 16.53 -44.80
C SER A 161 11.19 17.16 -43.56
N ARG A 162 9.88 17.33 -43.55
CA ARG A 162 9.11 17.87 -42.41
C ARG A 162 9.22 16.96 -41.18
N GLU A 163 9.10 15.64 -41.34
CA GLU A 163 9.26 14.67 -40.23
C GLU A 163 10.68 14.73 -39.66
N CYS A 164 11.69 14.78 -40.53
CA CYS A 164 13.08 14.89 -40.13
C CYS A 164 13.36 16.18 -39.34
N LEU A 165 12.91 17.33 -39.86
CA LEU A 165 13.04 18.61 -39.16
C LEU A 165 12.27 18.65 -37.83
N THR A 166 11.13 17.98 -37.77
CA THR A 166 10.38 17.85 -36.49
C THR A 166 11.21 17.13 -35.45
N ARG A 167 11.79 15.96 -35.77
CA ARG A 167 12.67 15.23 -34.88
C ARG A 167 13.88 16.07 -34.44
N LEU A 168 14.46 16.80 -35.34
CA LEU A 168 15.60 17.67 -35.03
C LEU A 168 15.21 18.80 -34.07
N LEU A 169 14.05 19.42 -34.28
CA LEU A 169 13.52 20.46 -33.39
C LEU A 169 13.16 19.89 -32.01
N GLU A 170 12.59 18.71 -31.96
CA GLU A 170 12.32 18.01 -30.69
C GLU A 170 13.62 17.71 -29.95
N ALA A 171 14.65 17.22 -30.64
CA ALA A 171 15.94 16.89 -30.04
C ALA A 171 16.68 18.15 -29.53
N THR A 172 16.64 19.25 -30.28
CA THR A 172 17.28 20.53 -29.91
C THR A 172 16.44 21.38 -28.97
N GLY A 173 15.19 21.01 -28.73
CA GLY A 173 14.22 21.75 -27.94
C GLY A 173 13.94 23.16 -28.50
N GLY A 174 14.25 23.42 -29.76
CA GLY A 174 14.13 24.73 -30.39
C GLY A 174 15.12 25.77 -29.87
N LEU A 175 16.20 25.39 -29.19
CA LEU A 175 17.27 26.33 -28.80
C LEU A 175 17.99 26.85 -30.05
N ALA A 176 18.00 28.14 -30.22
CA ALA A 176 18.46 28.77 -31.48
C ALA A 176 19.87 28.31 -31.93
N TRP A 177 20.85 28.32 -31.01
CA TRP A 177 22.21 27.94 -31.34
C TRP A 177 22.34 26.44 -31.68
N LEU A 178 21.64 25.59 -30.92
CA LEU A 178 21.70 24.14 -31.07
C LEU A 178 20.94 23.71 -32.34
N THR A 179 19.81 24.35 -32.62
CA THR A 179 19.02 24.14 -33.84
C THR A 179 19.79 24.58 -35.08
N ALA A 180 20.50 25.72 -35.00
CA ALA A 180 21.30 26.20 -36.11
C ALA A 180 22.46 25.24 -36.44
N GLU A 181 23.22 24.79 -35.46
CA GLU A 181 24.29 23.79 -35.64
C GLU A 181 23.76 22.46 -36.16
N ALA A 182 22.61 22.02 -35.63
CA ALA A 182 21.95 20.81 -36.09
C ALA A 182 21.52 20.90 -37.57
N LEU A 183 21.02 22.08 -38.02
CA LEU A 183 20.66 22.32 -39.42
C LEU A 183 21.89 22.33 -40.32
N VAL A 184 23.00 22.88 -39.85
CA VAL A 184 24.27 22.87 -40.63
C VAL A 184 24.75 21.42 -40.84
N LEU A 185 24.66 20.59 -39.82
CA LEU A 185 25.03 19.14 -39.90
C LEU A 185 24.03 18.33 -40.73
N HIS A 186 22.75 18.71 -40.67
CA HIS A 186 21.69 18.08 -41.48
C HIS A 186 21.87 18.29 -42.99
N GLY A 187 22.48 19.39 -43.40
CA GLY A 187 22.72 19.73 -44.82
C GLY A 187 21.48 20.29 -45.51
N ASP A 188 21.23 19.85 -46.76
CA ASP A 188 20.23 20.43 -47.65
C ASP A 188 18.80 20.45 -47.08
N ALA A 189 18.05 21.44 -47.48
CA ALA A 189 16.65 21.66 -47.12
C ALA A 189 15.72 20.49 -47.51
N ILE A 190 16.13 19.64 -48.45
CA ILE A 190 15.37 18.48 -48.93
C ILE A 190 16.06 17.24 -48.49
N CYS A 191 15.55 16.64 -47.39
CA CYS A 191 15.97 15.35 -46.92
C CYS A 191 15.05 14.23 -47.44
N ASP A 192 15.63 13.15 -47.94
CA ASP A 192 14.87 11.96 -48.37
C ASP A 192 14.47 11.00 -47.23
N GLY A 193 14.62 11.43 -45.98
CA GLY A 193 14.35 10.66 -44.78
C GLY A 193 15.45 9.67 -44.37
N ARG A 194 16.64 9.76 -44.99
CA ARG A 194 17.79 8.88 -44.74
C ARG A 194 18.88 9.52 -43.89
N CYS A 195 18.67 10.72 -43.34
CA CYS A 195 19.65 11.35 -42.47
C CYS A 195 19.81 10.54 -41.16
N ASP A 196 21.07 10.36 -40.75
CA ASP A 196 21.41 9.74 -39.49
C ASP A 196 21.34 10.76 -38.35
N HIS A 197 20.18 10.79 -37.67
CA HIS A 197 19.95 11.67 -36.50
C HIS A 197 20.87 11.37 -35.33
N ASP A 198 21.30 10.11 -35.18
CA ASP A 198 22.21 9.71 -34.12
C ASP A 198 23.65 10.22 -34.42
N GLU A 199 24.04 10.31 -35.68
CA GLU A 199 25.30 10.92 -36.05
C GLU A 199 25.29 12.43 -35.80
N ILE A 200 24.21 13.13 -36.14
CA ILE A 200 24.04 14.54 -35.82
C ILE A 200 24.10 14.76 -34.30
N ALA A 201 23.39 13.96 -33.52
CA ALA A 201 23.40 14.03 -32.08
C ALA A 201 24.82 13.85 -31.50
N ARG A 202 25.55 12.83 -31.96
CA ARG A 202 26.95 12.58 -31.54
C ARG A 202 27.88 13.74 -31.91
N SER A 203 27.70 14.35 -33.08
CA SER A 203 28.51 15.49 -33.52
C SER A 203 28.24 16.76 -32.68
N LEU A 204 27.04 16.89 -32.12
CA LEU A 204 26.67 18.02 -31.26
C LEU A 204 27.06 17.81 -29.80
N ASP A 205 27.36 16.57 -29.37
CA ASP A 205 27.70 16.23 -27.97
C ASP A 205 28.88 17.05 -27.45
N ASP A 206 29.97 17.17 -28.23
CA ASP A 206 31.14 17.95 -27.84
C ASP A 206 30.82 19.43 -27.64
N LEU A 207 29.97 20.02 -28.49
CA LEU A 207 29.57 21.42 -28.38
C LEU A 207 28.72 21.67 -27.14
N VAL A 208 27.74 20.79 -26.90
CA VAL A 208 26.87 20.82 -25.71
C VAL A 208 27.73 20.69 -24.45
N SER A 209 28.61 19.71 -24.47
CA SER A 209 29.53 19.40 -23.38
C SER A 209 30.44 20.56 -23.03
N HIS A 210 31.08 21.19 -24.04
CA HIS A 210 31.92 22.39 -23.84
C HIS A 210 31.14 23.54 -23.21
N ARG A 211 29.87 23.69 -23.61
CA ARG A 211 28.99 24.73 -23.05
C ARG A 211 28.61 24.46 -21.60
N ILE A 212 28.34 23.20 -21.25
CA ILE A 212 28.10 22.79 -19.86
C ILE A 212 29.36 23.04 -19.01
N ASP A 213 30.52 22.66 -19.52
CA ASP A 213 31.81 22.83 -18.82
C ASP A 213 32.19 24.30 -18.59
N SER A 214 31.68 25.21 -19.42
CA SER A 214 31.91 26.67 -19.29
C SER A 214 31.02 27.36 -18.25
N LEU A 215 30.06 26.65 -17.66
CA LEU A 215 29.18 27.21 -16.61
C LEU A 215 29.93 27.39 -15.29
N ASP A 216 29.43 28.30 -14.45
CA ASP A 216 29.78 28.34 -13.04
C ASP A 216 29.52 26.97 -12.41
N PRO A 217 30.40 26.47 -11.51
CA PRO A 217 30.28 25.16 -10.92
C PRO A 217 28.92 24.89 -10.25
N SER A 218 28.33 25.91 -9.60
CA SER A 218 27.03 25.78 -8.94
C SER A 218 25.89 25.68 -9.93
N LEU A 219 25.90 26.46 -10.99
CA LEU A 219 24.92 26.41 -12.07
C LEU A 219 25.06 25.10 -12.85
N ARG A 220 26.29 24.67 -13.14
CA ARG A 220 26.55 23.38 -13.77
C ARG A 220 25.93 22.22 -12.98
N LEU A 221 26.18 22.17 -11.66
CA LEU A 221 25.63 21.14 -10.80
C LEU A 221 24.10 21.10 -10.84
N ALA A 222 23.46 22.27 -10.80
CA ALA A 222 22.02 22.38 -10.84
C ALA A 222 21.42 22.03 -12.22
N VAL A 223 22.07 22.44 -13.33
CA VAL A 223 21.64 22.07 -14.69
C VAL A 223 21.78 20.56 -14.92
N GLU A 224 22.88 19.95 -14.51
CA GLU A 224 23.08 18.52 -14.55
C GLU A 224 22.00 17.79 -13.74
N ALA A 225 21.72 18.25 -12.51
CA ALA A 225 20.66 17.69 -11.67
C ALA A 225 19.26 17.76 -12.33
N LEU A 226 18.91 18.93 -12.89
CA LEU A 226 17.65 19.10 -13.62
C LEU A 226 17.53 18.16 -14.84
N CYS A 227 18.63 17.91 -15.53
CA CYS A 227 18.68 16.97 -16.66
C CYS A 227 18.52 15.50 -16.23
N LEU A 228 18.85 15.16 -14.99
CA LEU A 228 18.88 13.79 -14.49
C LEU A 228 17.64 13.43 -13.67
N ASP A 229 17.24 14.32 -12.77
CA ASP A 229 16.07 14.15 -11.87
C ASP A 229 15.46 15.52 -11.57
N GLU A 230 14.64 16.01 -12.50
CA GLU A 230 14.03 17.34 -12.43
C GLU A 230 13.26 17.57 -11.11
N ARG A 231 12.49 16.58 -10.67
CA ARG A 231 11.68 16.70 -9.46
C ARG A 231 12.55 16.86 -8.22
N SER A 232 13.53 15.99 -8.02
CA SER A 232 14.43 16.05 -6.86
C SER A 232 15.27 17.32 -6.86
N ALA A 233 15.73 17.77 -8.04
CA ALA A 233 16.48 19.01 -8.18
C ALA A 233 15.64 20.24 -7.79
N LEU A 234 14.38 20.31 -8.24
CA LEU A 234 13.44 21.40 -7.88
C LEU A 234 13.10 21.38 -6.37
N ASP A 235 12.85 20.21 -5.80
CA ASP A 235 12.60 20.03 -4.37
C ASP A 235 13.82 20.43 -3.52
N ALA A 236 15.03 20.28 -4.05
CA ALA A 236 16.28 20.70 -3.43
C ALA A 236 16.57 22.21 -3.60
N GLY A 237 15.72 22.95 -4.27
CA GLY A 237 15.84 24.40 -4.43
C GLY A 237 16.54 24.86 -5.72
N ALA A 238 16.64 24.00 -6.74
CA ALA A 238 17.22 24.36 -8.04
C ALA A 238 16.36 25.35 -8.88
N GLY A 239 15.23 25.80 -8.37
CA GLY A 239 14.33 26.72 -9.08
C GLY A 239 15.00 27.97 -9.66
N PRO A 240 15.84 28.70 -8.93
CA PRO A 240 16.61 29.84 -9.47
C PRO A 240 17.55 29.46 -10.64
N ALA A 241 18.08 28.23 -10.63
CA ALA A 241 18.95 27.75 -11.69
C ALA A 241 18.20 27.51 -13.02
N CYS A 242 16.85 27.35 -12.98
CA CYS A 242 16.05 27.22 -14.19
C CYS A 242 16.12 28.45 -15.07
N ALA A 243 16.05 29.66 -14.48
CA ALA A 243 16.20 30.92 -15.21
C ALA A 243 17.63 31.08 -15.73
N ALA A 244 18.64 30.88 -14.89
CA ALA A 244 20.06 30.96 -15.29
C ALA A 244 20.43 29.91 -16.35
N GLY A 245 19.89 28.68 -16.28
CA GLY A 245 20.09 27.64 -17.29
C GLY A 245 19.39 27.95 -18.62
N TYR A 246 18.22 28.61 -18.58
CA TYR A 246 17.57 29.16 -19.75
C TYR A 246 18.40 30.28 -20.37
N ASP A 247 18.86 31.25 -19.59
CA ASP A 247 19.73 32.35 -20.04
C ASP A 247 21.06 31.85 -20.63
N ALA A 248 21.59 30.76 -20.08
CA ALA A 248 22.76 30.07 -20.63
C ALA A 248 22.45 29.32 -21.94
N GLY A 249 21.18 29.18 -22.34
CA GLY A 249 20.75 28.50 -23.55
C GLY A 249 20.93 26.97 -23.48
N LEU A 250 20.74 26.36 -22.32
CA LEU A 250 20.82 24.91 -22.07
C LEU A 250 19.48 24.30 -21.66
N LEU A 251 18.57 25.13 -21.15
CA LEU A 251 17.21 24.74 -20.78
C LEU A 251 16.19 25.51 -21.62
N GLN A 252 14.98 24.96 -21.71
CA GLN A 252 13.82 25.69 -22.22
C GLN A 252 13.25 26.62 -21.13
N ARG A 253 12.38 27.56 -21.55
CA ARG A 253 11.69 28.45 -20.62
C ARG A 253 10.90 27.62 -19.58
N GLY A 254 11.06 27.98 -18.30
CA GLY A 254 10.46 27.26 -17.18
C GLY A 254 11.25 26.02 -16.70
N GLY A 255 12.52 25.90 -17.14
CA GLY A 255 13.45 24.87 -16.63
C GLY A 255 13.32 23.51 -17.31
N ARG A 256 12.51 23.38 -18.37
CA ARG A 256 12.37 22.11 -19.10
C ARG A 256 13.69 21.69 -19.73
N THR A 257 14.03 20.44 -19.58
CA THR A 257 15.26 19.87 -20.13
C THR A 257 15.14 19.65 -21.65
N VAL A 258 16.27 19.83 -22.35
CA VAL A 258 16.38 19.58 -23.78
C VAL A 258 16.97 18.20 -24.01
N PRO A 259 16.39 17.36 -24.87
CA PRO A 259 16.85 15.98 -25.07
C PRO A 259 18.36 15.85 -25.35
N LEU A 260 18.91 16.58 -26.30
CA LEU A 260 20.35 16.53 -26.59
C LEU A 260 21.22 17.00 -25.40
N VAL A 261 20.79 17.97 -24.63
CA VAL A 261 21.52 18.41 -23.43
C VAL A 261 21.47 17.34 -22.35
N ARG A 262 20.30 16.74 -22.15
CA ARG A 262 20.11 15.65 -21.18
C ARG A 262 20.96 14.43 -21.57
N ASP A 263 20.99 14.07 -22.82
CA ASP A 263 21.73 12.90 -23.30
C ASP A 263 23.25 13.14 -23.21
N ALA A 264 23.74 14.34 -23.52
CA ALA A 264 25.13 14.74 -23.30
C ALA A 264 25.53 14.70 -21.82
N VAL A 265 24.66 15.18 -20.91
CA VAL A 265 24.90 15.07 -19.45
C VAL A 265 25.00 13.60 -19.04
N ARG A 266 24.09 12.75 -19.53
CA ARG A 266 24.08 11.31 -19.20
C ARG A 266 25.29 10.56 -19.73
N ALA A 267 25.70 10.83 -20.96
CA ALA A 267 26.85 10.18 -21.58
C ALA A 267 28.18 10.46 -20.84
N ARG A 268 28.28 11.59 -20.14
CA ARG A 268 29.48 12.02 -19.41
C ARG A 268 29.42 11.80 -17.91
N LEU A 269 28.30 11.26 -17.41
CA LEU A 269 28.11 11.07 -15.98
C LEU A 269 29.10 10.03 -15.43
N THR A 270 29.98 10.46 -14.52
CA THR A 270 30.87 9.56 -13.80
C THR A 270 30.26 9.19 -12.44
N ALA A 271 30.72 8.06 -11.87
CA ALA A 271 30.28 7.64 -10.53
C ALA A 271 30.58 8.70 -9.45
N ASP A 272 31.72 9.39 -9.56
CA ASP A 272 32.08 10.50 -8.65
C ASP A 272 31.06 11.64 -8.74
N ARG A 273 30.66 12.00 -9.97
CA ARG A 273 29.70 13.07 -10.19
C ARG A 273 28.28 12.69 -9.72
N LEU A 274 27.91 11.44 -9.96
CA LEU A 274 26.63 10.92 -9.46
C LEU A 274 26.58 10.92 -7.92
N LEU A 275 27.67 10.53 -7.25
CA LEU A 275 27.80 10.59 -5.80
C LEU A 275 27.70 12.02 -5.27
N GLU A 276 28.29 12.99 -5.95
CA GLU A 276 28.20 14.40 -5.59
C GLU A 276 26.75 14.89 -5.66
N LEU A 277 26.05 14.61 -6.77
CA LEU A 277 24.64 14.96 -6.98
C LEU A 277 23.72 14.28 -5.96
N TYR A 278 23.97 13.01 -5.69
CA TYR A 278 23.22 12.22 -4.72
C TYR A 278 23.43 12.72 -3.28
N SER A 279 24.70 13.02 -2.91
CA SER A 279 25.06 13.56 -1.59
C SER A 279 24.47 14.96 -1.35
N ALA A 280 24.40 15.78 -2.40
CA ALA A 280 23.73 17.07 -2.39
C ALA A 280 22.19 16.96 -2.40
N ARG A 281 21.63 15.75 -2.47
CA ARG A 281 20.20 15.43 -2.57
C ARG A 281 19.48 16.02 -3.78
N LEU A 282 20.23 16.31 -4.83
CA LEU A 282 19.74 16.82 -6.11
C LEU A 282 19.21 15.69 -7.00
N VAL A 283 19.64 14.46 -6.78
CA VAL A 283 19.13 13.24 -7.39
C VAL A 283 18.73 12.28 -6.27
N ARG A 284 17.51 11.80 -6.23
CA ARG A 284 16.98 10.95 -5.15
C ARG A 284 16.23 9.73 -5.63
N ASP A 285 15.68 9.80 -6.83
CA ASP A 285 14.91 8.70 -7.36
C ASP A 285 15.83 7.51 -7.70
N ALA A 286 15.54 6.36 -7.07
CA ALA A 286 16.34 5.15 -7.24
C ALA A 286 16.35 4.63 -8.69
N ALA A 287 15.23 4.79 -9.40
CA ALA A 287 15.11 4.41 -10.80
C ALA A 287 16.00 5.32 -11.69
N SER A 288 16.03 6.64 -11.39
CA SER A 288 16.91 7.58 -12.07
C SER A 288 18.38 7.25 -11.84
N VAL A 289 18.79 7.01 -10.59
CA VAL A 289 20.18 6.62 -10.26
C VAL A 289 20.58 5.36 -11.03
N GLN A 290 19.70 4.37 -11.08
CA GLN A 290 19.94 3.13 -11.80
C GLN A 290 20.05 3.34 -13.32
N ALA A 291 19.14 4.11 -13.90
CA ALA A 291 19.17 4.43 -15.34
C ALA A 291 20.47 5.14 -15.71
N LEU A 292 20.98 5.99 -14.80
CA LEU A 292 22.22 6.76 -14.99
C LEU A 292 23.48 5.89 -14.92
N LEU A 293 23.47 4.82 -14.12
CA LEU A 293 24.61 3.90 -14.04
C LEU A 293 24.82 3.09 -15.31
N GLY A 294 23.81 2.98 -16.18
CA GLY A 294 23.93 2.35 -17.50
C GLY A 294 24.50 0.91 -17.48
N GLY A 295 24.34 0.19 -16.36
CA GLY A 295 24.91 -1.13 -16.13
C GLY A 295 26.34 -1.13 -15.55
N THR A 296 26.92 0.05 -15.28
CA THR A 296 28.19 0.15 -14.54
C THR A 296 27.94 -0.05 -13.04
N THR A 297 28.85 -0.76 -12.36
CA THR A 297 28.79 -0.98 -10.92
C THR A 297 29.83 -0.10 -10.20
N ASP A 298 29.42 0.53 -9.08
CA ASP A 298 30.30 1.30 -8.21
C ASP A 298 29.94 1.07 -6.76
N GLU A 299 30.84 0.51 -5.99
CA GLU A 299 30.65 0.14 -4.58
C GLU A 299 30.27 1.34 -3.70
N ARG A 300 30.78 2.54 -4.01
CA ARG A 300 30.50 3.77 -3.23
C ARG A 300 29.06 4.22 -3.44
N VAL A 301 28.58 4.17 -4.68
CA VAL A 301 27.17 4.46 -5.03
C VAL A 301 26.26 3.42 -4.40
N ALA A 302 26.62 2.14 -4.51
CA ALA A 302 25.88 1.05 -3.88
C ALA A 302 25.76 1.24 -2.34
N SER A 303 26.86 1.59 -1.68
CA SER A 303 26.90 1.85 -0.23
C SER A 303 26.05 3.06 0.17
N ALA A 304 26.04 4.13 -0.62
CA ALA A 304 25.22 5.31 -0.38
C ALA A 304 23.71 4.97 -0.49
N LEU A 305 23.32 4.21 -1.52
CA LEU A 305 21.93 3.73 -1.69
C LEU A 305 21.48 2.83 -0.55
N VAL A 306 22.36 1.93 -0.05
CA VAL A 306 22.07 1.09 1.12
C VAL A 306 21.85 1.97 2.36
N ALA A 307 22.71 2.96 2.61
CA ALA A 307 22.58 3.85 3.76
C ALA A 307 21.28 4.68 3.72
N ASP A 308 20.85 5.09 2.53
CA ASP A 308 19.58 5.79 2.36
C ASP A 308 18.40 4.84 2.56
N GLY A 309 18.46 3.62 2.04
CA GLY A 309 17.49 2.58 2.30
C GLY A 309 17.32 2.30 3.80
N ASP A 310 18.43 2.19 4.53
CA ASP A 310 18.42 2.00 5.99
C ASP A 310 17.75 3.18 6.74
N ARG A 311 17.88 4.41 6.25
CA ARG A 311 17.20 5.59 6.81
C ARG A 311 15.70 5.64 6.49
N GLU A 312 15.31 5.20 5.32
CA GLU A 312 13.91 5.20 4.88
C GLU A 312 13.11 4.01 5.40
N LEU A 313 13.77 2.89 5.77
CA LEU A 313 13.12 1.63 6.12
C LEU A 313 11.99 1.77 7.16
N SER A 314 12.16 2.63 8.16
CA SER A 314 11.14 2.84 9.20
C SER A 314 10.05 3.83 8.82
N ARG A 315 10.28 4.68 7.80
CA ARG A 315 9.36 5.75 7.37
C ARG A 315 8.57 5.35 6.14
N ASP A 316 9.27 4.82 5.16
CA ASP A 316 8.74 4.40 3.86
C ASP A 316 9.44 3.10 3.40
N PRO A 317 8.94 1.94 3.84
CA PRO A 317 9.50 0.65 3.47
C PRO A 317 9.48 0.38 1.96
N ALA A 318 8.53 0.97 1.21
CA ALA A 318 8.46 0.83 -0.24
C ALA A 318 9.64 1.54 -0.91
N LYS A 319 9.93 2.78 -0.47
CA LYS A 319 11.10 3.53 -0.92
C LYS A 319 12.41 2.85 -0.54
N ALA A 320 12.48 2.30 0.67
CA ALA A 320 13.64 1.51 1.10
C ALA A 320 13.86 0.29 0.18
N ALA A 321 12.82 -0.43 -0.19
CA ALA A 321 12.90 -1.57 -1.11
C ALA A 321 13.45 -1.15 -2.50
N GLU A 322 12.96 -0.03 -3.06
CA GLU A 322 13.47 0.54 -4.31
C GLU A 322 14.96 0.89 -4.22
N LEU A 323 15.39 1.50 -3.10
CA LEU A 323 16.79 1.87 -2.86
C LEU A 323 17.69 0.64 -2.73
N TYR A 324 17.24 -0.42 -2.04
CA TYR A 324 17.99 -1.67 -1.95
C TYR A 324 18.07 -2.39 -3.30
N GLU A 325 17.03 -2.31 -4.12
CA GLU A 325 17.05 -2.86 -5.48
C GLU A 325 18.02 -2.09 -6.38
N ALA A 326 18.04 -0.77 -6.27
CA ALA A 326 19.00 0.06 -6.98
C ALA A 326 20.45 -0.22 -6.51
N ALA A 327 20.66 -0.43 -5.19
CA ALA A 327 21.96 -0.82 -4.64
C ALA A 327 22.45 -2.17 -5.15
N ASP A 328 21.56 -3.16 -5.28
CA ASP A 328 21.86 -4.48 -5.87
C ASP A 328 22.37 -4.33 -7.30
N ARG A 329 21.70 -3.53 -8.11
CA ARG A 329 22.09 -3.22 -9.49
C ARG A 329 23.36 -2.38 -9.58
N ALA A 330 23.66 -1.56 -8.57
CA ALA A 330 24.91 -0.82 -8.45
C ALA A 330 26.08 -1.70 -7.97
N GLY A 331 25.85 -2.97 -7.65
CA GLY A 331 26.89 -3.95 -7.30
C GLY A 331 27.06 -4.17 -5.80
N ALA A 332 26.07 -3.81 -4.97
CA ALA A 332 26.11 -4.16 -3.56
C ALA A 332 26.13 -5.70 -3.37
N PRO A 333 26.93 -6.23 -2.41
CA PRO A 333 26.95 -7.67 -2.18
C PRO A 333 25.58 -8.20 -1.78
N SER A 334 25.08 -9.23 -2.47
CA SER A 334 23.74 -9.82 -2.24
C SER A 334 23.53 -10.27 -0.79
N ALA A 335 24.59 -10.75 -0.10
CA ALA A 335 24.52 -11.17 1.30
C ALA A 335 24.21 -9.99 2.24
N THR A 336 24.75 -8.80 1.97
CA THR A 336 24.50 -7.59 2.78
C THR A 336 23.10 -7.02 2.55
N LEU A 337 22.53 -7.25 1.37
CA LEU A 337 21.21 -6.76 0.98
C LEU A 337 20.06 -7.71 1.39
N ALA A 338 20.32 -9.04 1.44
CA ALA A 338 19.28 -10.03 1.63
C ALA A 338 18.43 -9.77 2.89
N LEU A 339 19.07 -9.52 4.05
CA LEU A 339 18.35 -9.23 5.29
C LEU A 339 17.61 -7.87 5.24
N ARG A 340 18.20 -6.85 4.62
CA ARG A 340 17.56 -5.53 4.42
C ARG A 340 16.32 -5.60 3.55
N ARG A 341 16.43 -6.31 2.43
CA ARG A 341 15.30 -6.56 1.51
C ARG A 341 14.21 -7.40 2.20
N ALA A 342 14.60 -8.40 3.00
CA ALA A 342 13.67 -9.18 3.80
C ALA A 342 12.91 -8.28 4.81
N ARG A 343 13.60 -7.36 5.49
CA ARG A 343 12.98 -6.41 6.44
C ARG A 343 12.05 -5.43 5.75
N ALA A 344 12.42 -4.91 4.59
CA ALA A 344 11.54 -4.03 3.80
C ALA A 344 10.26 -4.78 3.33
N ALA A 345 10.42 -5.99 2.81
CA ALA A 345 9.29 -6.84 2.40
C ALA A 345 8.38 -7.18 3.60
N TRP A 346 8.95 -7.50 4.76
CA TRP A 346 8.21 -7.73 6.00
C TRP A 346 7.42 -6.51 6.44
N ALA A 347 8.05 -5.33 6.48
CA ALA A 347 7.39 -4.08 6.87
C ALA A 347 6.22 -3.73 5.92
N LEU A 348 6.34 -4.07 4.63
CA LEU A 348 5.26 -4.00 3.66
C LEU A 348 4.21 -5.11 3.84
N GLY A 349 4.50 -6.13 4.67
CA GLY A 349 3.68 -7.31 4.92
C GLY A 349 3.71 -8.33 3.78
N ASP A 350 4.71 -8.27 2.90
CA ASP A 350 4.97 -9.31 1.90
C ASP A 350 5.86 -10.40 2.50
N VAL A 351 5.21 -11.34 3.19
CA VAL A 351 5.89 -12.43 3.92
C VAL A 351 6.59 -13.39 2.96
N ASP A 352 6.05 -13.60 1.75
CA ASP A 352 6.63 -14.52 0.79
C ASP A 352 7.91 -13.96 0.18
N ALA A 353 7.92 -12.67 -0.18
CA ALA A 353 9.13 -11.99 -0.61
C ALA A 353 10.19 -11.97 0.51
N ALA A 354 9.79 -11.66 1.75
CA ALA A 354 10.69 -11.70 2.91
C ALA A 354 11.32 -13.09 3.05
N GLY A 355 10.52 -14.15 2.95
CA GLY A 355 10.98 -15.53 2.99
C GLY A 355 11.99 -15.86 1.90
N THR A 356 11.74 -15.43 0.66
CA THR A 356 12.64 -15.66 -0.47
C THR A 356 14.04 -15.05 -0.23
N PHE A 357 14.10 -13.85 0.36
CA PHE A 357 15.38 -13.22 0.70
C PHE A 357 16.10 -13.91 1.85
N VAL A 358 15.35 -14.36 2.86
CA VAL A 358 15.92 -15.08 4.01
C VAL A 358 16.43 -16.46 3.60
N ASP A 359 15.70 -17.20 2.77
CA ASP A 359 16.12 -18.52 2.27
C ASP A 359 17.47 -18.42 1.55
N ARG A 360 17.68 -17.37 0.74
CA ARG A 360 18.97 -17.09 0.08
C ARG A 360 20.09 -16.82 1.09
N LEU A 361 19.79 -16.06 2.15
CA LEU A 361 20.75 -15.75 3.21
C LEU A 361 21.16 -17.00 3.98
N LEU A 362 20.19 -17.86 4.35
CA LEU A 362 20.43 -19.10 5.09
C LEU A 362 21.12 -20.18 4.26
N ALA A 363 20.99 -20.15 2.94
CA ALA A 363 21.70 -21.04 2.03
C ALA A 363 23.20 -20.69 1.89
N GLY A 364 23.66 -19.54 2.41
CA GLY A 364 25.05 -19.14 2.46
C GLY A 364 25.89 -19.99 3.39
N SER A 365 27.23 -19.91 3.28
CA SER A 365 28.19 -20.70 4.04
C SER A 365 28.46 -20.16 5.45
N ASP A 366 28.07 -18.92 5.75
CA ASP A 366 28.34 -18.27 7.02
C ASP A 366 27.23 -18.56 8.04
N ALA A 367 27.58 -18.69 9.33
CA ALA A 367 26.60 -18.86 10.40
C ALA A 367 25.66 -17.63 10.45
N PRO A 368 24.33 -17.83 10.33
CA PRO A 368 23.39 -16.73 10.33
C PRO A 368 23.36 -15.99 11.67
N GLY A 369 23.38 -14.66 11.62
CA GLY A 369 23.23 -13.84 12.84
C GLY A 369 21.78 -13.84 13.35
N ASP A 370 21.59 -13.39 14.61
CA ASP A 370 20.30 -13.36 15.31
C ASP A 370 19.17 -12.75 14.48
N ALA A 371 19.40 -11.64 13.77
CA ALA A 371 18.39 -10.96 12.97
C ALA A 371 17.88 -11.79 11.76
N ALA A 372 18.73 -12.62 11.19
CA ALA A 372 18.37 -13.54 10.12
C ALA A 372 17.54 -14.72 10.64
N LEU A 373 17.94 -15.28 11.81
CA LEU A 373 17.20 -16.34 12.51
C LEU A 373 15.82 -15.85 12.92
N ASP A 374 15.72 -14.63 13.47
CA ASP A 374 14.46 -14.02 13.90
C ASP A 374 13.50 -13.83 12.71
N MET A 375 14.03 -13.33 11.61
CA MET A 375 13.24 -13.15 10.39
C MET A 375 12.74 -14.51 9.84
N ALA A 376 13.62 -15.50 9.76
CA ALA A 376 13.25 -16.83 9.29
C ALA A 376 12.18 -17.48 10.17
N ALA A 377 12.35 -17.40 11.49
CA ALA A 377 11.39 -17.95 12.45
C ALA A 377 10.00 -17.29 12.31
N ALA A 378 9.96 -15.96 12.15
CA ALA A 378 8.72 -15.24 11.96
C ALA A 378 8.05 -15.59 10.62
N VAL A 379 8.82 -15.69 9.52
CA VAL A 379 8.32 -16.10 8.20
C VAL A 379 7.69 -17.50 8.26
N TRP A 380 8.36 -18.48 8.86
CA TRP A 380 7.81 -19.84 8.99
C TRP A 380 6.56 -19.88 9.85
N ALA A 381 6.54 -19.14 10.97
CA ALA A 381 5.34 -19.00 11.80
C ALA A 381 4.15 -18.41 11.01
N MET A 382 4.39 -17.39 10.18
CA MET A 382 3.35 -16.78 9.34
C MET A 382 2.87 -17.72 8.22
N ARG A 383 3.75 -18.55 7.68
CA ARG A 383 3.41 -19.60 6.71
C ARG A 383 2.61 -20.76 7.33
N GLY A 384 2.45 -20.75 8.65
CA GLY A 384 1.69 -21.77 9.38
C GLY A 384 2.52 -22.97 9.86
N ASP A 385 3.83 -22.83 9.92
CA ASP A 385 4.73 -23.87 10.43
C ASP A 385 5.60 -23.31 11.58
N MET A 386 5.03 -23.33 12.78
CA MET A 386 5.70 -22.88 14.00
C MET A 386 6.86 -23.79 14.39
N ASP A 387 6.79 -25.08 14.04
CA ASP A 387 7.84 -26.05 14.34
C ASP A 387 9.11 -25.75 13.55
N LEU A 388 9.01 -25.50 12.24
CA LEU A 388 10.14 -25.02 11.45
C LEU A 388 10.64 -23.67 11.96
N GLY A 389 9.75 -22.75 12.37
CA GLY A 389 10.14 -21.50 13.01
C GLY A 389 11.00 -21.68 14.26
N ALA A 390 10.65 -22.64 15.12
CA ALA A 390 11.46 -23.00 16.30
C ALA A 390 12.77 -23.73 15.93
N GLN A 391 12.74 -24.55 14.89
CA GLN A 391 13.92 -25.31 14.42
C GLN A 391 15.00 -24.43 13.82
N VAL A 392 14.65 -23.27 13.23
CA VAL A 392 15.62 -22.32 12.70
C VAL A 392 16.71 -21.97 13.72
N TYR A 393 16.34 -21.79 14.99
CA TYR A 393 17.28 -21.49 16.08
C TYR A 393 18.20 -22.65 16.47
N ARG A 394 17.96 -23.87 15.97
CA ARG A 394 18.90 -24.99 16.15
C ARG A 394 20.13 -24.86 15.26
N GLY A 395 20.03 -24.11 14.15
CA GLY A 395 21.13 -23.80 13.26
C GLY A 395 22.09 -22.74 13.78
N GLY A 396 21.69 -21.97 14.81
CA GLY A 396 22.50 -20.95 15.48
C GLY A 396 21.85 -20.56 16.80
N VAL A 397 22.59 -20.66 17.92
CA VAL A 397 22.06 -20.29 19.23
C VAL A 397 21.98 -18.77 19.34
N PRO A 398 20.82 -18.19 19.68
CA PRO A 398 20.67 -16.74 19.83
C PRO A 398 21.63 -16.15 20.86
N THR A 399 22.27 -15.08 20.47
CA THR A 399 23.26 -14.36 21.31
C THR A 399 22.63 -13.24 22.14
N THR A 400 21.54 -12.62 21.62
CA THR A 400 20.83 -11.54 22.30
C THR A 400 19.67 -12.05 23.17
N SER A 401 19.30 -11.28 24.19
CA SER A 401 18.11 -11.54 25.01
C SER A 401 16.81 -11.45 24.21
N GLU A 402 16.75 -10.52 23.25
CA GLU A 402 15.60 -10.29 22.37
C GLU A 402 15.35 -11.50 21.48
N SER A 403 16.39 -11.99 20.79
CA SER A 403 16.29 -13.18 19.94
C SER A 403 15.95 -14.44 20.72
N ARG A 404 16.45 -14.54 21.93
CA ARG A 404 16.11 -15.64 22.86
C ARG A 404 14.64 -15.63 23.28
N ALA A 405 14.09 -14.43 23.53
CA ALA A 405 12.66 -14.28 23.80
C ALA A 405 11.80 -14.73 22.62
N LYS A 406 12.20 -14.36 21.40
CA LYS A 406 11.53 -14.81 20.16
C LYS A 406 11.62 -16.32 19.96
N TRP A 407 12.78 -16.91 20.23
CA TRP A 407 12.92 -18.37 20.25
C TRP A 407 11.99 -19.03 21.27
N THR A 408 11.86 -18.45 22.47
CA THR A 408 10.91 -18.97 23.50
C THR A 408 9.47 -18.96 22.97
N ILE A 409 9.05 -17.91 22.26
CA ILE A 409 7.71 -17.82 21.66
C ILE A 409 7.52 -18.93 20.61
N ALA A 410 8.47 -19.08 19.69
CA ALA A 410 8.40 -20.10 18.64
C ALA A 410 8.41 -21.53 19.24
N ALA A 411 9.27 -21.79 20.22
CA ALA A 411 9.39 -23.08 20.88
C ALA A 411 8.12 -23.44 21.66
N ALA A 412 7.59 -22.52 22.45
CA ALA A 412 6.32 -22.73 23.16
C ALA A 412 5.16 -22.96 22.17
N GLY A 413 5.10 -22.16 21.08
CA GLY A 413 4.13 -22.35 20.03
C GLY A 413 4.19 -23.75 19.40
N ALA A 414 5.39 -24.25 19.12
CA ALA A 414 5.63 -25.56 18.52
C ALA A 414 5.44 -26.74 19.52
N GLY A 415 5.28 -26.44 20.81
CA GLY A 415 5.19 -27.49 21.86
C GLY A 415 6.54 -28.07 22.28
N HIS A 416 7.63 -27.31 22.07
CA HIS A 416 8.96 -27.72 22.50
C HIS A 416 9.22 -27.32 23.95
N THR A 417 10.12 -28.06 24.61
CA THR A 417 10.59 -27.72 25.95
C THR A 417 11.36 -26.41 25.96
N ASP A 418 11.29 -25.66 27.06
CA ASP A 418 11.84 -24.33 27.21
C ASP A 418 13.33 -24.21 26.80
N PRO A 419 13.67 -23.40 25.77
CA PRO A 419 15.06 -23.18 25.40
C PRO A 419 15.88 -22.49 26.49
N ALA A 420 15.25 -21.78 27.43
CA ALA A 420 15.93 -21.12 28.55
C ALA A 420 16.61 -22.08 29.50
N ALA A 421 16.28 -23.39 29.47
CA ALA A 421 16.99 -24.44 30.19
C ALA A 421 18.40 -24.70 29.63
N THR A 422 18.76 -24.20 28.44
CA THR A 422 20.08 -24.37 27.86
C THR A 422 21.03 -23.32 28.45
N PRO A 423 22.13 -23.72 29.15
CA PRO A 423 23.08 -22.78 29.70
C PRO A 423 23.79 -22.04 28.56
N VAL A 424 23.57 -20.75 28.45
CA VAL A 424 24.28 -19.89 27.50
C VAL A 424 25.26 -19.03 28.29
N SER A 425 26.46 -18.81 27.73
CA SER A 425 27.47 -17.87 28.23
C SER A 425 26.82 -16.53 28.60
N ALA A 426 27.31 -15.89 29.67
CA ALA A 426 26.70 -14.72 30.28
C ALA A 426 26.13 -13.70 29.26
N PRO A 427 24.89 -13.23 29.48
CA PRO A 427 24.25 -12.33 28.54
C PRO A 427 25.06 -11.04 28.37
N VAL A 428 25.25 -10.63 27.10
CA VAL A 428 25.77 -9.30 26.79
C VAL A 428 24.87 -8.29 27.48
N ARG A 429 25.42 -7.44 28.33
CA ARG A 429 24.66 -6.35 28.98
C ARG A 429 24.18 -5.37 27.92
N THR A 430 22.93 -5.49 27.53
CA THR A 430 22.26 -4.56 26.63
C THR A 430 21.64 -3.43 27.45
N ILE A 431 21.59 -2.23 26.88
CA ILE A 431 20.83 -1.11 27.46
C ILE A 431 19.35 -1.48 27.37
N PRO A 432 18.56 -1.36 28.46
CA PRO A 432 17.14 -1.66 28.43
C PRO A 432 16.40 -0.74 27.45
N THR A 433 15.77 -1.31 26.43
CA THR A 433 14.86 -0.61 25.52
C THR A 433 13.41 -1.01 25.83
N ALA A 434 12.44 -0.18 25.48
CA ALA A 434 11.02 -0.54 25.62
C ALA A 434 10.69 -1.84 24.87
N HIS A 435 11.26 -2.01 23.67
CA HIS A 435 11.14 -3.23 22.87
C HIS A 435 11.74 -4.45 23.60
N GLY A 436 12.99 -4.37 24.06
CA GLY A 436 13.65 -5.48 24.74
C GLY A 436 12.94 -5.91 26.03
N VAL A 437 12.52 -4.92 26.85
CA VAL A 437 11.76 -5.19 28.08
C VAL A 437 10.40 -5.82 27.78
N SER A 438 9.72 -5.39 26.70
CA SER A 438 8.45 -5.99 26.28
C SER A 438 8.61 -7.47 25.91
N LEU A 439 9.66 -7.83 25.17
CA LEU A 439 9.95 -9.24 24.81
C LEU A 439 10.34 -10.09 26.02
N GLU A 440 11.04 -9.54 27.00
CA GLU A 440 11.34 -10.23 28.25
C GLU A 440 10.06 -10.50 29.05
N LEU A 441 9.18 -9.50 29.21
CA LEU A 441 7.88 -9.67 29.85
C LEU A 441 7.02 -10.71 29.12
N LEU A 442 7.01 -10.63 27.79
CA LEU A 442 6.27 -11.59 26.94
C LEU A 442 6.73 -13.02 27.16
N SER A 443 8.05 -13.25 27.11
CA SER A 443 8.65 -14.56 27.33
C SER A 443 8.37 -15.09 28.76
N ARG A 444 8.43 -14.22 29.76
CA ARG A 444 8.13 -14.57 31.16
C ARG A 444 6.64 -14.91 31.37
N GLY A 445 5.74 -14.06 30.87
CA GLY A 445 4.30 -14.27 30.97
C GLY A 445 3.84 -15.51 30.22
N LEU A 446 4.38 -15.76 29.00
CA LEU A 446 4.06 -16.98 28.25
C LEU A 446 4.49 -18.24 28.99
N ARG A 447 5.70 -18.25 29.57
CA ARG A 447 6.16 -19.39 30.41
C ARG A 447 5.29 -19.59 31.65
N ALA A 448 4.89 -18.51 32.33
CA ALA A 448 3.98 -18.60 33.48
C ALA A 448 2.64 -19.23 33.09
N SER A 449 2.09 -18.89 31.91
CA SER A 449 0.82 -19.45 31.42
C SER A 449 0.87 -20.93 31.08
N LEU A 450 2.08 -21.49 30.87
CA LEU A 450 2.30 -22.92 30.64
C LEU A 450 2.54 -23.71 31.95
N GLY A 451 2.74 -22.98 33.04
CA GLY A 451 2.97 -23.60 34.37
C GLY A 451 1.68 -24.03 35.07
N THR A 452 1.86 -24.66 36.25
CA THR A 452 0.77 -25.08 37.13
C THR A 452 0.59 -24.14 38.33
N GLY A 453 1.26 -22.94 38.30
CA GLY A 453 1.19 -21.99 39.42
C GLY A 453 -0.09 -21.11 39.36
N ASP A 454 -0.36 -20.39 40.47
CA ASP A 454 -1.51 -19.49 40.59
C ASP A 454 -1.42 -18.23 39.69
N ASN A 455 -0.24 -17.98 39.12
CA ASN A 455 0.01 -16.87 38.23
C ASN A 455 0.00 -17.34 36.76
N ASP A 456 -1.04 -16.97 36.03
CA ASP A 456 -1.21 -17.26 34.60
C ASP A 456 -0.35 -16.36 33.68
N GLY A 457 0.41 -15.43 34.24
CA GLY A 457 1.26 -14.52 33.52
C GLY A 457 0.50 -13.41 32.73
N LEU A 458 -0.83 -13.33 32.84
CA LEU A 458 -1.64 -12.38 32.05
C LEU A 458 -1.22 -10.93 32.27
N GLN A 459 -0.88 -10.56 33.50
CA GLN A 459 -0.41 -9.19 33.81
C GLN A 459 0.87 -8.81 33.07
N ASP A 460 1.85 -9.73 33.05
CA ASP A 460 3.10 -9.54 32.29
C ASP A 460 2.83 -9.44 30.80
N LEU A 461 1.93 -10.25 30.26
CA LEU A 461 1.57 -10.27 28.84
C LEU A 461 0.84 -9.00 28.41
N VAL A 462 -0.10 -8.50 29.21
CA VAL A 462 -0.78 -7.22 28.95
C VAL A 462 0.24 -6.08 28.94
N ARG A 463 1.14 -6.06 29.95
CA ARG A 463 2.20 -5.05 30.03
C ARG A 463 3.19 -5.15 28.87
N ALA A 464 3.53 -6.36 28.45
CA ALA A 464 4.36 -6.60 27.27
C ALA A 464 3.71 -6.01 26.01
N SER A 465 2.41 -6.25 25.83
CA SER A 465 1.67 -5.69 24.69
C SER A 465 1.68 -4.16 24.69
N GLU A 466 1.39 -3.53 25.83
CA GLU A 466 1.42 -2.06 25.97
C GLU A 466 2.81 -1.47 25.62
N MET A 467 3.87 -2.07 26.17
CA MET A 467 5.24 -1.59 25.94
C MET A 467 5.70 -1.83 24.51
N TYR A 468 5.34 -2.96 23.92
CA TYR A 468 5.64 -3.23 22.51
C TYR A 468 4.96 -2.23 21.59
N THR A 469 3.66 -1.95 21.82
CA THR A 469 2.91 -0.92 21.09
C THR A 469 3.57 0.46 21.22
N ALA A 470 3.93 0.85 22.44
CA ALA A 470 4.59 2.13 22.71
C ALA A 470 5.99 2.23 22.07
N SER A 471 6.68 1.12 21.83
CA SER A 471 7.97 1.10 21.15
C SER A 471 7.89 1.41 19.66
N GLY A 472 6.71 1.30 19.05
CA GLY A 472 6.51 1.47 17.60
C GLY A 472 7.24 0.42 16.76
N SER A 473 7.64 -0.72 17.34
CA SER A 473 8.40 -1.76 16.65
C SER A 473 7.53 -2.54 15.66
N ASP A 474 8.05 -2.73 14.46
CA ASP A 474 7.53 -3.61 13.40
C ASP A 474 8.39 -4.87 13.23
N ALA A 475 9.29 -5.13 14.18
CA ALA A 475 10.22 -6.26 14.14
C ALA A 475 9.51 -7.60 13.90
N PRO A 476 10.13 -8.54 13.16
CA PRO A 476 9.56 -9.85 12.92
C PRO A 476 9.45 -10.63 14.24
N LEU A 477 8.26 -11.18 14.47
CA LEU A 477 7.93 -12.01 15.62
C LEU A 477 7.19 -13.27 15.17
N PRO A 478 7.40 -14.43 15.83
CA PRO A 478 6.59 -15.63 15.59
C PRO A 478 5.11 -15.46 15.95
N GLU A 479 4.82 -14.67 17.01
CA GLU A 479 3.46 -14.24 17.37
C GLU A 479 3.50 -12.89 18.09
N LEU A 480 2.42 -12.11 17.95
CA LEU A 480 2.28 -10.76 18.51
C LEU A 480 2.02 -10.78 20.02
N PRO A 481 2.59 -9.83 20.79
CA PRO A 481 2.32 -9.72 22.23
C PRO A 481 0.83 -9.56 22.55
N ALA A 482 0.10 -8.76 21.80
CA ALA A 482 -1.34 -8.57 21.98
C ALA A 482 -2.13 -9.86 21.72
N VAL A 483 -1.73 -10.66 20.74
CA VAL A 483 -2.38 -11.94 20.43
C VAL A 483 -2.16 -12.95 21.54
N ILE A 484 -0.93 -13.07 22.04
CA ILE A 484 -0.62 -13.99 23.15
C ILE A 484 -1.38 -13.57 24.42
N ALA A 485 -1.39 -12.27 24.75
CA ALA A 485 -2.15 -11.74 25.88
C ALA A 485 -3.66 -11.99 25.74
N ALA A 486 -4.21 -11.78 24.54
CA ALA A 486 -5.63 -12.04 24.25
C ALA A 486 -5.97 -13.54 24.36
N LEU A 487 -5.11 -14.42 23.86
CA LEU A 487 -5.29 -15.87 23.97
C LEU A 487 -5.30 -16.34 25.43
N VAL A 488 -4.34 -15.90 26.23
CA VAL A 488 -4.28 -16.23 27.66
C VAL A 488 -5.52 -15.69 28.38
N ALA A 489 -5.96 -14.47 28.07
CA ALA A 489 -7.19 -13.90 28.61
C ALA A 489 -8.43 -14.73 28.21
N LEU A 490 -8.53 -15.17 26.94
CA LEU A 490 -9.64 -16.00 26.46
C LEU A 490 -9.64 -17.38 27.14
N HIS A 491 -8.49 -18.00 27.28
CA HIS A 491 -8.32 -19.26 28.01
C HIS A 491 -8.59 -19.15 29.51
N GLY A 492 -8.43 -17.93 30.09
CA GLY A 492 -8.85 -17.61 31.47
C GLY A 492 -10.34 -17.27 31.60
N GLY A 493 -11.07 -17.11 30.48
CA GLY A 493 -12.48 -16.68 30.46
C GLY A 493 -12.65 -15.16 30.61
N GLU A 494 -11.62 -14.39 30.31
CA GLU A 494 -11.55 -12.94 30.45
C GLU A 494 -11.68 -12.21 29.10
N ALA A 495 -12.75 -12.50 28.35
CA ALA A 495 -12.98 -11.95 27.00
C ALA A 495 -12.94 -10.41 26.95
N ALA A 496 -13.33 -9.73 28.03
CA ALA A 496 -13.26 -8.26 28.12
C ALA A 496 -11.80 -7.74 28.17
N VAL A 497 -10.88 -8.49 28.81
CA VAL A 497 -9.46 -8.16 28.82
C VAL A 497 -8.88 -8.37 27.43
N ALA A 498 -9.18 -9.50 26.80
CA ALA A 498 -8.76 -9.80 25.42
C ALA A 498 -9.17 -8.68 24.43
N GLN A 499 -10.41 -8.22 24.54
CA GLN A 499 -10.90 -7.12 23.70
C GLN A 499 -10.10 -5.83 23.91
N ARG A 500 -9.92 -5.39 25.17
CA ARG A 500 -9.18 -4.15 25.47
C ARG A 500 -7.74 -4.18 24.95
N VAL A 501 -7.06 -5.33 25.12
CA VAL A 501 -5.67 -5.49 24.65
C VAL A 501 -5.61 -5.40 23.14
N LEU A 502 -6.52 -6.07 22.42
CA LEU A 502 -6.54 -6.02 20.95
C LEU A 502 -6.95 -4.63 20.43
N ASP A 503 -7.95 -3.97 21.05
CA ASP A 503 -8.36 -2.61 20.66
C ASP A 503 -7.19 -1.62 20.84
N ALA A 504 -6.43 -1.71 21.94
CA ALA A 504 -5.25 -0.87 22.17
C ALA A 504 -4.13 -1.17 21.16
N ALA A 505 -3.89 -2.44 20.83
CA ALA A 505 -2.89 -2.85 19.84
C ALA A 505 -3.25 -2.37 18.42
N ILE A 506 -4.52 -2.45 18.04
CA ILE A 506 -5.02 -1.94 16.75
C ILE A 506 -4.87 -0.42 16.69
N ALA A 507 -5.31 0.30 17.74
CA ALA A 507 -5.20 1.76 17.80
C ALA A 507 -3.75 2.25 17.74
N GLY A 508 -2.81 1.50 18.32
CA GLY A 508 -1.38 1.79 18.30
C GLY A 508 -0.62 1.16 17.14
N ALA A 509 -1.31 0.55 16.16
CA ALA A 509 -0.73 -0.11 14.98
C ALA A 509 0.41 -1.10 15.35
N GLN A 510 0.22 -1.90 16.41
CA GLN A 510 1.23 -2.86 16.89
C GLN A 510 1.73 -3.76 15.76
N GLY A 511 3.05 -3.83 15.57
CA GLY A 511 3.70 -4.67 14.57
C GLY A 511 3.62 -4.16 13.13
N GLY A 512 2.91 -3.05 12.87
CA GLY A 512 2.83 -2.47 11.53
C GLY A 512 1.93 -3.23 10.55
N ALA A 513 2.24 -3.11 9.26
CA ALA A 513 1.36 -3.56 8.18
C ALA A 513 1.16 -5.10 8.12
N TRP A 514 2.18 -5.89 8.52
CA TRP A 514 2.05 -7.35 8.51
C TRP A 514 1.11 -7.88 9.59
N ALA A 515 1.02 -7.15 10.72
CA ALA A 515 0.28 -7.54 11.91
C ALA A 515 -1.21 -7.15 11.87
N ALA A 516 -1.55 -6.11 11.12
CA ALA A 516 -2.89 -5.53 11.10
C ALA A 516 -4.02 -6.55 10.80
N PRO A 517 -3.92 -7.42 9.78
CA PRO A 517 -4.97 -8.42 9.52
C PRO A 517 -5.14 -9.39 10.69
N ARG A 518 -4.05 -9.84 11.33
CA ARG A 518 -4.07 -10.76 12.47
C ARG A 518 -4.78 -10.18 13.68
N LEU A 519 -4.48 -8.93 14.03
CA LEU A 519 -5.15 -8.22 15.14
C LEU A 519 -6.64 -8.08 14.88
N LEU A 520 -7.04 -7.73 13.65
CA LEU A 520 -8.46 -7.62 13.27
C LEU A 520 -9.17 -8.98 13.31
N LEU A 521 -8.52 -10.06 12.90
CA LEU A 521 -9.10 -11.41 12.96
C LEU A 521 -9.31 -11.87 14.41
N TRP A 522 -8.34 -11.65 15.31
CA TRP A 522 -8.54 -11.95 16.73
C TRP A 522 -9.60 -11.04 17.36
N ARG A 523 -9.68 -9.77 16.93
CA ARG A 523 -10.78 -8.89 17.35
C ARG A 523 -12.14 -9.41 16.89
N ALA A 524 -12.22 -9.94 15.64
CA ALA A 524 -13.42 -10.61 15.12
C ALA A 524 -13.77 -11.84 15.93
N TRP A 525 -12.78 -12.65 16.32
CA TRP A 525 -13.00 -13.82 17.19
C TRP A 525 -13.58 -13.43 18.55
N VAL A 526 -12.99 -12.42 19.21
CA VAL A 526 -13.49 -11.95 20.53
C VAL A 526 -14.92 -11.40 20.41
N ALA A 527 -15.22 -10.64 19.35
CA ALA A 527 -16.57 -10.15 19.09
C ALA A 527 -17.58 -11.31 18.88
N LEU A 528 -17.19 -12.32 18.09
CA LEU A 528 -17.99 -13.54 17.89
C LEU A 528 -18.25 -14.24 19.22
N GLN A 529 -17.25 -14.38 20.07
CA GLN A 529 -17.37 -15.06 21.36
C GLN A 529 -18.26 -14.30 22.35
N ARG A 530 -18.34 -12.96 22.20
CA ARG A 530 -19.20 -12.07 22.99
C ARG A 530 -20.60 -11.88 22.38
N GLU A 531 -20.95 -12.62 21.33
CA GLU A 531 -22.24 -12.55 20.61
C GLU A 531 -22.50 -11.19 19.92
N HIS A 532 -21.43 -10.51 19.51
CA HIS A 532 -21.50 -9.27 18.71
C HIS A 532 -21.23 -9.62 17.23
N ALA A 533 -22.20 -10.25 16.57
CA ALA A 533 -22.04 -10.80 15.22
C ALA A 533 -21.66 -9.73 14.18
N SER A 534 -22.33 -8.57 14.21
CA SER A 534 -22.06 -7.47 13.27
C SER A 534 -20.65 -6.87 13.45
N GLU A 535 -20.15 -6.78 14.67
CA GLU A 535 -18.77 -6.36 14.93
C GLU A 535 -17.77 -7.41 14.39
N ALA A 536 -18.05 -8.71 14.61
CA ALA A 536 -17.22 -9.78 14.10
C ALA A 536 -17.15 -9.81 12.56
N GLU A 537 -18.30 -9.65 11.88
CA GLU A 537 -18.37 -9.56 10.43
C GLU A 537 -17.60 -8.33 9.87
N ASN A 538 -17.75 -7.17 10.52
CA ASN A 538 -17.06 -5.96 10.11
C ASN A 538 -15.53 -6.10 10.26
N ALA A 539 -15.06 -6.65 11.38
CA ALA A 539 -13.64 -6.88 11.61
C ALA A 539 -13.07 -7.94 10.66
N LEU A 540 -13.81 -9.02 10.38
CA LEU A 540 -13.43 -10.05 9.39
C LEU A 540 -13.32 -9.44 7.98
N ARG A 541 -14.31 -8.65 7.57
CA ARG A 541 -14.31 -7.96 6.28
C ARG A 541 -13.13 -6.98 6.14
N ALA A 542 -12.84 -6.22 7.20
CA ALA A 542 -11.69 -5.31 7.23
C ALA A 542 -10.36 -6.07 7.10
N ALA A 543 -10.23 -7.23 7.76
CA ALA A 543 -9.02 -8.06 7.67
C ALA A 543 -8.83 -8.70 6.29
N THR A 544 -9.92 -9.07 5.60
CA THR A 544 -9.89 -9.80 4.33
C THR A 544 -9.98 -8.90 3.09
N GLY A 545 -10.35 -7.63 3.25
CA GLY A 545 -10.56 -6.68 2.14
C GLY A 545 -9.30 -6.09 1.51
N GLY A 546 -8.12 -6.41 2.04
CA GLY A 546 -6.82 -5.91 1.56
C GLY A 546 -6.04 -6.95 0.75
N ARG A 547 -4.85 -7.26 1.21
CA ARG A 547 -3.96 -8.27 0.61
C ARG A 547 -4.46 -9.69 0.86
N PRO A 548 -4.02 -10.67 0.05
CA PRO A 548 -4.21 -12.08 0.36
C PRO A 548 -3.65 -12.41 1.75
N LEU A 549 -4.42 -13.15 2.55
CA LEU A 549 -4.00 -13.58 3.88
C LEU A 549 -2.96 -14.70 3.78
N GLY A 550 -1.95 -14.65 4.64
CA GLY A 550 -1.05 -15.79 4.88
C GLY A 550 -1.81 -17.00 5.40
N ALA A 551 -1.21 -18.19 5.30
CA ALA A 551 -1.88 -19.45 5.62
C ALA A 551 -2.49 -19.45 7.04
N ARG A 552 -1.76 -18.95 8.04
CA ARG A 552 -2.19 -18.92 9.44
C ARG A 552 -3.33 -17.94 9.69
N ASP A 553 -3.29 -16.75 9.06
CA ASP A 553 -4.36 -15.77 9.15
C ASP A 553 -5.61 -16.25 8.41
N ARG A 554 -5.43 -17.00 7.32
CA ARG A 554 -6.53 -17.63 6.59
C ARG A 554 -7.24 -18.68 7.45
N LEU A 555 -6.51 -19.53 8.16
CA LEU A 555 -7.11 -20.50 9.10
C LEU A 555 -7.99 -19.79 10.15
N LEU A 556 -7.49 -18.70 10.72
CA LEU A 556 -8.26 -17.92 11.70
C LEU A 556 -9.49 -17.25 11.09
N ALA A 557 -9.37 -16.68 9.88
CA ALA A 557 -10.48 -16.07 9.15
C ALA A 557 -11.59 -17.10 8.87
N ASP A 558 -11.20 -18.30 8.41
CA ASP A 558 -12.13 -19.40 8.13
C ASP A 558 -12.80 -19.90 9.42
N ALA A 559 -12.08 -19.95 10.55
CA ALA A 559 -12.67 -20.28 11.86
C ALA A 559 -13.71 -19.25 12.31
N VAL A 560 -13.44 -17.95 12.10
CA VAL A 560 -14.42 -16.88 12.41
C VAL A 560 -15.65 -17.01 11.51
N GLU A 561 -15.47 -17.24 10.20
CA GLU A 561 -16.58 -17.43 9.26
C GLU A 561 -17.43 -18.66 9.63
N LEU A 562 -16.80 -19.80 9.94
CA LEU A 562 -17.49 -21.00 10.42
C LEU A 562 -18.29 -20.70 11.70
N GLY A 563 -17.68 -20.00 12.66
CA GLY A 563 -18.34 -19.62 13.91
C GLY A 563 -19.55 -18.70 13.70
N LEU A 564 -19.44 -17.71 12.83
CA LEU A 564 -20.53 -16.80 12.47
C LEU A 564 -21.69 -17.56 11.85
N VAL A 565 -21.42 -18.36 10.82
CA VAL A 565 -22.46 -19.15 10.13
C VAL A 565 -23.09 -20.19 11.06
N ARG A 566 -22.27 -20.87 11.88
CA ARG A 566 -22.79 -21.88 12.81
C ARG A 566 -23.69 -21.29 13.90
N ARG A 567 -23.41 -20.08 14.38
CA ARG A 567 -24.16 -19.42 15.47
C ARG A 567 -25.33 -18.60 14.98
N ASN A 568 -25.16 -17.85 13.86
CA ASN A 568 -26.12 -16.84 13.40
C ASN A 568 -26.71 -17.16 12.02
N GLY A 569 -26.03 -17.98 11.19
CA GLY A 569 -26.49 -18.36 9.85
C GLY A 569 -27.55 -19.47 9.83
N GLN A 570 -27.99 -19.79 8.62
CA GLN A 570 -28.90 -20.91 8.40
C GLN A 570 -28.10 -22.24 8.35
N PRO A 571 -28.68 -23.35 8.76
CA PRO A 571 -27.99 -24.66 8.73
C PRO A 571 -27.50 -25.07 7.35
N SER A 572 -28.16 -24.63 6.29
CA SER A 572 -27.80 -24.88 4.88
C SER A 572 -26.57 -24.12 4.40
N GLU A 573 -26.16 -23.08 5.11
CA GLU A 573 -25.01 -22.25 4.77
C GLU A 573 -23.69 -22.83 5.29
N LEU A 574 -23.74 -23.67 6.33
CA LEU A 574 -22.53 -24.22 6.96
C LEU A 574 -21.75 -25.20 6.04
N PRO A 575 -22.39 -26.14 5.31
CA PRO A 575 -21.65 -27.09 4.47
C PRO A 575 -20.77 -26.41 3.38
N PRO A 576 -21.26 -25.42 2.59
CA PRO A 576 -20.40 -24.76 1.60
C PRO A 576 -19.27 -23.94 2.24
N VAL A 577 -19.47 -23.35 3.41
CA VAL A 577 -18.39 -22.66 4.14
C VAL A 577 -17.36 -23.68 4.62
N TRP A 578 -17.78 -24.81 5.19
CA TRP A 578 -16.92 -25.90 5.60
C TRP A 578 -16.04 -26.41 4.46
N GLN A 579 -16.61 -26.65 3.28
CA GLN A 579 -15.90 -27.13 2.09
C GLN A 579 -14.74 -26.20 1.70
N ARG A 580 -14.89 -24.90 1.86
CA ARG A 580 -13.82 -23.92 1.62
C ARG A 580 -12.79 -23.88 2.76
N ALA A 581 -13.28 -23.89 3.99
CA ALA A 581 -12.47 -23.72 5.18
C ALA A 581 -11.53 -24.90 5.45
N GLN A 582 -11.92 -26.14 5.13
CA GLN A 582 -11.07 -27.32 5.37
C GLN A 582 -9.73 -27.26 4.64
N GLU A 583 -9.62 -26.52 3.53
CA GLU A 583 -8.36 -26.34 2.80
C GLU A 583 -7.31 -25.61 3.64
N SER A 584 -7.71 -24.60 4.42
CA SER A 584 -6.78 -23.86 5.28
C SER A 584 -6.21 -24.74 6.40
N LEU A 585 -7.00 -25.70 6.90
CA LEU A 585 -6.56 -26.65 7.90
C LEU A 585 -5.44 -27.59 7.40
N LEU A 586 -5.44 -27.91 6.10
CA LEU A 586 -4.41 -28.74 5.48
C LEU A 586 -3.08 -27.98 5.25
N ARG A 587 -3.13 -26.66 5.22
CA ARG A 587 -1.97 -25.81 4.95
C ARG A 587 -1.22 -25.35 6.19
N VAL A 588 -1.78 -25.57 7.38
CA VAL A 588 -1.23 -25.05 8.64
C VAL A 588 -0.94 -26.23 9.58
N GLN A 589 0.25 -26.26 10.14
CA GLN A 589 0.53 -27.11 11.28
C GLN A 589 -0.12 -26.53 12.54
N ILE A 590 -0.81 -27.38 13.29
CA ILE A 590 -1.42 -26.98 14.56
C ILE A 590 -0.33 -26.69 15.58
N ASP A 591 -0.40 -25.51 16.18
CA ASP A 591 0.47 -24.98 17.21
C ASP A 591 -0.35 -24.49 18.42
N LEU A 592 0.33 -24.08 19.49
CA LEU A 592 -0.30 -23.64 20.74
C LEU A 592 -1.31 -22.49 20.51
N PHE A 593 -1.00 -21.56 19.61
CA PHE A 593 -1.81 -20.37 19.36
C PHE A 593 -2.96 -20.60 18.37
N THR A 594 -3.05 -21.79 17.77
CA THR A 594 -4.12 -22.22 16.85
C THR A 594 -5.14 -23.16 17.48
N LEU A 595 -5.02 -23.48 18.77
CA LEU A 595 -5.95 -24.41 19.49
C LEU A 595 -7.39 -23.88 19.51
N VAL A 596 -7.59 -22.57 19.68
CA VAL A 596 -8.93 -21.94 19.71
C VAL A 596 -9.63 -22.04 18.35
N PRO A 597 -9.04 -21.64 17.21
CA PRO A 597 -9.63 -21.87 15.89
C PRO A 597 -9.86 -23.36 15.60
N LEU A 598 -8.94 -24.25 15.96
CA LEU A 598 -9.12 -25.70 15.79
C LEU A 598 -10.38 -26.22 16.49
N GLY A 599 -10.69 -25.70 17.68
CA GLY A 599 -11.92 -26.05 18.40
C GLY A 599 -13.19 -25.74 17.61
N GLU A 600 -13.23 -24.60 16.90
CA GLU A 600 -14.35 -24.24 16.03
C GLU A 600 -14.45 -25.16 14.80
N PHE A 601 -13.31 -25.51 14.18
CA PHE A 601 -13.26 -26.51 13.11
C PHE A 601 -13.82 -27.86 13.57
N ALA A 602 -13.44 -28.31 14.76
CA ALA A 602 -13.92 -29.57 15.31
C ALA A 602 -15.45 -29.60 15.50
N VAL A 603 -16.01 -28.53 16.09
CA VAL A 603 -17.47 -28.43 16.31
C VAL A 603 -18.22 -28.31 14.99
N SER A 604 -17.69 -27.53 14.02
CA SER A 604 -18.28 -27.37 12.70
C SER A 604 -18.24 -28.68 11.88
N ALA A 605 -17.10 -29.38 11.89
CA ALA A 605 -16.95 -30.69 11.25
C ALA A 605 -17.93 -31.73 11.81
N ALA A 606 -18.09 -31.81 13.15
CA ALA A 606 -19.06 -32.66 13.77
C ALA A 606 -20.51 -32.34 13.33
N ARG A 607 -20.82 -31.03 13.17
CA ARG A 607 -22.15 -30.60 12.78
C ARG A 607 -22.49 -30.91 11.32
N VAL A 608 -21.50 -30.89 10.41
CA VAL A 608 -21.70 -31.26 8.99
C VAL A 608 -21.52 -32.76 8.73
N GLY A 609 -21.08 -33.53 9.71
CA GLY A 609 -20.87 -34.98 9.59
C GLY A 609 -19.50 -35.36 9.00
N GLU A 610 -18.54 -34.46 8.93
CA GLU A 610 -17.20 -34.67 8.33
C GLU A 610 -16.07 -34.63 9.36
N PHE A 611 -16.31 -35.13 10.59
CA PHE A 611 -15.37 -35.07 11.71
C PHE A 611 -14.03 -35.76 11.43
N SER A 612 -14.01 -36.74 10.52
CA SER A 612 -12.76 -37.41 10.10
C SER A 612 -11.72 -36.44 9.51
N ALA A 613 -12.16 -35.37 8.92
CA ALA A 613 -11.26 -34.35 8.29
C ALA A 613 -10.40 -33.59 9.32
N VAL A 614 -10.83 -33.49 10.58
CA VAL A 614 -10.11 -32.76 11.63
C VAL A 614 -9.32 -33.66 12.56
N ARG A 615 -9.46 -34.98 12.43
CA ARG A 615 -8.91 -35.97 13.39
C ARG A 615 -7.40 -35.84 13.55
N SER A 616 -6.65 -35.81 12.46
CA SER A 616 -5.19 -35.67 12.50
C SER A 616 -4.72 -34.39 13.17
N SER A 617 -5.45 -33.29 12.94
CA SER A 617 -5.16 -31.98 13.55
C SER A 617 -5.44 -31.99 15.06
N LEU A 618 -6.50 -32.67 15.50
CA LEU A 618 -6.80 -32.87 16.92
C LEU A 618 -5.77 -33.79 17.61
N GLU A 619 -5.33 -34.86 16.95
CA GLU A 619 -4.27 -35.74 17.44
C GLU A 619 -2.96 -34.97 17.62
N ARG A 620 -2.63 -34.10 16.67
CA ARG A 620 -1.46 -33.22 16.79
C ARG A 620 -1.58 -32.23 17.95
N ALA A 621 -2.75 -31.61 18.16
CA ALA A 621 -3.02 -30.74 19.30
C ALA A 621 -2.86 -31.47 20.64
N GLU A 622 -3.36 -32.70 20.76
CA GLU A 622 -3.20 -33.53 21.95
C GLU A 622 -1.74 -33.90 22.21
N GLN A 623 -0.97 -34.22 21.17
CA GLN A 623 0.47 -34.48 21.29
C GLN A 623 1.22 -33.24 21.78
N LEU A 624 0.92 -32.06 21.21
CA LEU A 624 1.49 -30.77 21.60
C LEU A 624 1.22 -30.46 23.07
N LEU A 625 -0.04 -30.59 23.51
CA LEU A 625 -0.45 -30.36 24.90
C LEU A 625 0.24 -31.36 25.84
N THR A 626 0.39 -32.61 25.43
CA THR A 626 1.07 -33.65 26.21
C THR A 626 2.55 -33.31 26.38
N THR A 627 3.24 -32.87 25.33
CA THR A 627 4.64 -32.49 25.38
C THR A 627 4.87 -31.27 26.27
N LEU A 628 3.93 -30.33 26.32
CA LEU A 628 3.96 -29.15 27.21
C LEU A 628 3.55 -29.48 28.66
N GLY A 629 3.25 -30.74 28.99
CA GLY A 629 2.83 -31.16 30.34
C GLY A 629 1.37 -30.87 30.65
N ARG A 630 0.51 -30.75 29.62
CA ARG A 630 -0.95 -30.51 29.73
C ARG A 630 -1.27 -29.27 30.55
N PRO A 631 -0.82 -28.06 30.11
CA PRO A 631 -1.10 -26.81 30.82
C PRO A 631 -2.62 -26.57 30.89
N ALA A 632 -3.18 -26.57 32.11
CA ALA A 632 -4.62 -26.53 32.36
C ALA A 632 -5.31 -25.32 31.68
N LEU A 633 -4.62 -24.19 31.62
CA LEU A 633 -5.11 -22.99 30.96
C LEU A 633 -5.37 -23.23 29.45
N TRP A 634 -4.36 -23.75 28.74
CA TRP A 634 -4.39 -23.89 27.28
C TRP A 634 -5.24 -25.07 26.78
N GLU A 635 -5.34 -26.17 27.53
CA GLU A 635 -6.14 -27.32 27.11
C GLU A 635 -7.65 -27.13 27.31
N THR A 636 -8.07 -26.25 28.23
CA THR A 636 -9.47 -26.10 28.66
C THR A 636 -10.42 -25.79 27.49
N SER A 637 -10.09 -24.90 26.63
CA SER A 637 -10.97 -24.49 25.51
C SER A 637 -11.08 -25.60 24.44
N LEU A 638 -10.00 -26.32 24.16
CA LEU A 638 -10.00 -27.42 23.21
C LEU A 638 -10.84 -28.60 23.76
N GLN A 639 -10.69 -28.95 25.07
CA GLN A 639 -11.48 -29.99 25.72
C GLN A 639 -12.98 -29.66 25.75
N TRP A 640 -13.33 -28.35 25.91
CA TRP A 640 -14.71 -27.90 25.81
C TRP A 640 -15.28 -28.07 24.40
N SER A 641 -14.51 -27.70 23.35
CA SER A 641 -14.91 -27.90 21.96
C SER A 641 -15.05 -29.42 21.62
N GLY A 642 -14.13 -30.26 22.11
CA GLY A 642 -14.20 -31.70 21.95
C GLY A 642 -15.44 -32.29 22.60
N LEU A 643 -15.83 -31.83 23.81
CA LEU A 643 -17.06 -32.23 24.47
C LEU A 643 -18.29 -31.90 23.61
N HIS A 644 -18.34 -30.69 23.00
CA HIS A 644 -19.43 -30.32 22.12
C HIS A 644 -19.45 -31.11 20.82
N ALA A 645 -18.30 -31.39 20.22
CA ALA A 645 -18.21 -32.27 19.06
C ALA A 645 -18.72 -33.69 19.38
N SER A 646 -18.33 -34.24 20.53
CA SER A 646 -18.79 -35.59 20.99
C SER A 646 -20.31 -35.63 21.20
N ILE A 647 -20.92 -34.54 21.71
CA ILE A 647 -22.40 -34.42 21.82
C ILE A 647 -23.06 -34.49 20.44
N LEU A 648 -22.51 -33.77 19.47
CA LEU A 648 -23.04 -33.72 18.11
C LEU A 648 -22.89 -35.05 17.36
N LEU A 649 -21.81 -35.79 17.64
CA LEU A 649 -21.52 -37.08 17.06
C LEU A 649 -22.30 -38.21 17.76
N GLY A 650 -22.88 -37.96 18.94
CA GLY A 650 -23.53 -38.98 19.75
C GLY A 650 -22.55 -40.04 20.32
N SER A 651 -21.30 -39.62 20.62
CA SER A 651 -20.24 -40.52 21.14
C SER A 651 -20.06 -40.35 22.66
N PRO A 652 -20.68 -41.18 23.50
CA PRO A 652 -20.53 -41.09 24.96
C PRO A 652 -19.12 -41.39 25.47
N GLU A 653 -18.37 -42.20 24.72
CA GLU A 653 -17.01 -42.59 25.09
C GLU A 653 -16.05 -41.39 24.98
N GLU A 654 -16.08 -40.70 23.86
CA GLU A 654 -15.27 -39.47 23.61
C GLU A 654 -15.69 -38.34 24.58
N LEU A 655 -17.01 -38.14 24.77
CA LEU A 655 -17.54 -37.19 25.74
C LEU A 655 -16.95 -37.41 27.15
N THR A 656 -16.85 -38.68 27.58
CA THR A 656 -16.28 -39.03 28.88
C THR A 656 -14.78 -38.64 28.98
N VAL A 657 -14.02 -38.78 27.92
CA VAL A 657 -12.60 -38.37 27.85
C VAL A 657 -12.48 -36.87 28.08
N HIS A 658 -13.21 -36.06 27.32
CA HIS A 658 -13.17 -34.60 27.44
C HIS A 658 -13.71 -34.10 28.79
N ALA A 659 -14.78 -34.68 29.30
CA ALA A 659 -15.31 -34.36 30.63
C ALA A 659 -14.34 -34.66 31.75
N ARG A 660 -13.54 -35.74 31.62
CA ARG A 660 -12.50 -36.11 32.60
C ARG A 660 -11.34 -35.14 32.55
N ALA A 661 -10.90 -34.73 31.34
CA ALA A 661 -9.84 -33.74 31.16
C ALA A 661 -10.23 -32.39 31.78
N LEU A 662 -11.45 -31.89 31.48
CA LEU A 662 -11.97 -30.66 32.10
C LEU A 662 -12.04 -30.74 33.64
N ARG A 663 -12.38 -31.91 34.20
CA ARG A 663 -12.43 -32.10 35.66
C ARG A 663 -11.03 -32.06 36.27
N ALA A 664 -10.03 -32.63 35.58
CA ALA A 664 -8.64 -32.57 36.03
C ALA A 664 -8.10 -31.16 35.98
N ALA A 665 -8.37 -30.43 34.88
CA ALA A 665 -7.97 -29.03 34.73
C ALA A 665 -8.67 -28.10 35.75
N ALA A 666 -9.84 -28.49 36.29
CA ALA A 666 -10.63 -27.70 37.24
C ALA A 666 -9.91 -27.40 38.56
N GLU A 667 -8.90 -28.19 38.92
CA GLU A 667 -8.06 -27.97 40.10
C GLU A 667 -7.16 -26.74 39.97
N HIS A 668 -6.83 -26.35 38.71
CA HIS A 668 -5.88 -25.28 38.41
C HIS A 668 -6.45 -24.17 37.56
N SER A 669 -7.69 -24.31 37.05
CA SER A 669 -8.33 -23.31 36.16
C SER A 669 -9.77 -23.03 36.61
N PRO A 670 -10.06 -21.77 37.04
CA PRO A 670 -11.44 -21.41 37.38
C PRO A 670 -12.39 -21.53 36.19
N LEU A 671 -11.91 -21.32 34.95
CA LEU A 671 -12.70 -21.56 33.75
C LEU A 671 -13.03 -23.03 33.57
N ALA A 672 -12.02 -23.94 33.71
CA ALA A 672 -12.24 -25.37 33.60
C ALA A 672 -13.25 -25.88 34.66
N ALA A 673 -13.24 -25.32 35.87
CA ALA A 673 -14.21 -25.64 36.92
C ALA A 673 -15.64 -25.27 36.50
N ARG A 674 -15.84 -24.11 35.90
CA ARG A 674 -17.14 -23.63 35.35
C ARG A 674 -17.61 -24.51 34.19
N LEU A 675 -16.70 -24.82 33.26
CA LEU A 675 -17.00 -25.65 32.08
C LEU A 675 -17.28 -27.12 32.49
N ALA A 676 -16.56 -27.66 33.45
CA ALA A 676 -16.83 -29.00 33.99
C ALA A 676 -18.19 -29.10 34.70
N ARG A 677 -18.62 -28.00 35.39
CA ARG A 677 -19.96 -27.94 36.00
C ARG A 677 -21.03 -27.87 34.91
N ALA A 678 -20.87 -27.02 33.91
CA ALA A 678 -21.80 -26.92 32.79
C ALA A 678 -21.89 -28.23 32.00
N GLY A 679 -20.76 -28.90 31.76
CA GLY A 679 -20.73 -30.21 31.11
C GLY A 679 -21.52 -31.28 31.87
N ARG A 680 -21.49 -31.31 33.24
CA ARG A 680 -22.34 -32.19 34.03
C ARG A 680 -23.83 -31.88 33.85
N VAL A 681 -24.22 -30.63 34.00
CA VAL A 681 -25.60 -30.20 33.78
C VAL A 681 -26.07 -30.53 32.35
N TRP A 682 -25.15 -30.42 31.37
CA TRP A 682 -25.48 -30.82 29.99
C TRP A 682 -25.74 -32.32 29.86
N THR A 683 -24.91 -33.14 30.54
CA THR A 683 -25.10 -34.62 30.58
C THR A 683 -26.42 -34.99 31.25
N ASP A 684 -26.79 -34.32 32.35
CA ASP A 684 -28.07 -34.51 33.05
C ASP A 684 -29.26 -34.19 32.11
N VAL A 685 -29.19 -33.08 31.38
CA VAL A 685 -30.20 -32.71 30.39
C VAL A 685 -30.29 -33.75 29.24
N LEU A 686 -29.15 -34.26 28.77
CA LEU A 686 -29.13 -35.30 27.69
C LEU A 686 -29.82 -36.61 28.18
N THR A 687 -29.67 -36.95 29.45
CA THR A 687 -30.30 -38.14 30.07
C THR A 687 -31.76 -37.91 30.49
N GLY A 688 -32.27 -36.67 30.30
CA GLY A 688 -33.67 -36.29 30.55
C GLY A 688 -33.90 -35.70 31.95
N VAL A 689 -32.87 -35.45 32.74
CA VAL A 689 -32.98 -34.77 34.02
C VAL A 689 -32.92 -33.26 33.80
N VAL A 690 -34.00 -32.53 34.10
CA VAL A 690 -34.10 -31.09 33.86
C VAL A 690 -34.21 -30.34 35.20
N ASP A 691 -33.08 -29.92 35.72
CA ASP A 691 -32.99 -29.01 36.86
C ASP A 691 -32.87 -27.56 36.36
N VAL A 692 -33.92 -26.77 36.48
CA VAL A 692 -34.00 -25.42 35.89
C VAL A 692 -33.00 -24.49 36.53
N ASP A 693 -32.82 -24.54 37.84
CA ASP A 693 -31.94 -23.59 38.55
C ASP A 693 -30.47 -23.92 38.24
N ALA A 694 -30.10 -25.22 38.19
CA ALA A 694 -28.77 -25.66 37.77
C ALA A 694 -28.47 -25.28 36.31
N ILE A 695 -29.46 -25.36 35.40
CA ILE A 695 -29.31 -24.99 34.01
C ILE A 695 -29.09 -23.46 33.89
N GLU A 696 -29.89 -22.65 34.57
CA GLU A 696 -29.77 -21.18 34.52
C GLU A 696 -28.46 -20.72 35.15
N GLU A 697 -28.06 -21.26 36.31
CA GLU A 697 -26.78 -20.95 36.95
C GLU A 697 -25.59 -21.30 36.04
N SER A 698 -25.62 -22.49 35.43
CA SER A 698 -24.57 -22.93 34.51
C SER A 698 -24.54 -22.08 33.24
N ALA A 699 -25.70 -21.73 32.67
CA ALA A 699 -25.81 -20.89 31.51
C ALA A 699 -25.31 -19.45 31.76
N ALA A 700 -25.63 -18.88 32.94
CA ALA A 700 -25.08 -17.60 33.36
C ALA A 700 -23.56 -17.63 33.59
N GLY A 701 -23.07 -18.70 34.21
CA GLY A 701 -21.63 -18.96 34.42
C GLY A 701 -20.85 -19.07 33.09
N LEU A 702 -21.40 -19.77 32.10
CA LEU A 702 -20.87 -19.83 30.74
C LEU A 702 -20.80 -18.44 30.08
N ALA A 703 -21.89 -17.67 30.15
CA ALA A 703 -21.95 -16.32 29.57
C ALA A 703 -20.94 -15.38 30.22
N ALA A 704 -20.78 -15.40 31.53
CA ALA A 704 -19.79 -14.60 32.25
C ALA A 704 -18.34 -14.93 31.85
N SER A 705 -18.11 -16.12 31.30
CA SER A 705 -16.79 -16.60 30.85
C SER A 705 -16.58 -16.47 29.32
N GLY A 706 -17.50 -15.79 28.61
CA GLY A 706 -17.40 -15.61 27.15
C GLY A 706 -18.02 -16.75 26.32
N PHE A 707 -18.79 -17.65 26.91
CA PHE A 707 -19.46 -18.79 26.25
C PHE A 707 -21.00 -18.60 26.26
N ALA A 708 -21.45 -17.38 25.98
CA ALA A 708 -22.88 -17.04 26.06
C ALA A 708 -23.74 -17.90 25.11
N TRP A 709 -23.23 -18.18 23.89
CA TRP A 709 -23.90 -19.07 22.94
C TRP A 709 -24.08 -20.51 23.48
N ASP A 710 -23.08 -21.03 24.15
CA ASP A 710 -23.18 -22.39 24.77
C ASP A 710 -24.18 -22.39 25.93
N GLY A 711 -24.22 -21.31 26.72
CA GLY A 711 -25.23 -21.11 27.73
C GLY A 711 -26.66 -21.08 27.16
N ALA A 712 -26.84 -20.35 26.07
CA ALA A 712 -28.13 -20.31 25.36
C ALA A 712 -28.55 -21.68 24.81
N ARG A 713 -27.58 -22.46 24.28
CA ARG A 713 -27.82 -23.82 23.83
C ARG A 713 -28.21 -24.77 24.99
N LEU A 714 -27.51 -24.67 26.11
CA LEU A 714 -27.84 -25.50 27.30
C LEU A 714 -29.28 -25.26 27.75
N ALA A 715 -29.67 -23.96 27.89
CA ALA A 715 -31.01 -23.61 28.27
C ALA A 715 -32.06 -24.03 27.22
N SER A 716 -31.77 -23.88 25.93
CA SER A 716 -32.67 -24.35 24.86
C SER A 716 -32.84 -25.86 24.86
N HIS A 717 -31.77 -26.61 25.11
CA HIS A 717 -31.80 -28.07 25.20
C HIS A 717 -32.60 -28.56 26.41
N GLY A 718 -32.41 -27.91 27.58
CA GLY A 718 -33.24 -28.13 28.74
C GLY A 718 -34.73 -27.88 28.48
N ALA A 719 -35.07 -26.81 27.80
CA ALA A 719 -36.44 -26.52 27.39
C ALA A 719 -37.04 -27.61 26.48
N SER A 720 -36.23 -28.20 25.55
CA SER A 720 -36.66 -29.25 24.63
C SER A 720 -36.96 -30.58 25.33
N LYS A 721 -36.31 -30.82 26.46
CA LYS A 721 -36.49 -32.07 27.24
C LYS A 721 -37.59 -31.98 28.33
N SER A 722 -38.11 -30.79 28.61
CA SER A 722 -39.17 -30.58 29.60
C SER A 722 -40.56 -30.68 28.96
N THR A 723 -41.54 -31.19 29.74
CA THR A 723 -42.97 -31.17 29.39
C THR A 723 -43.75 -30.06 30.13
N ASP A 724 -43.14 -29.42 31.14
CA ASP A 724 -43.77 -28.34 31.90
C ASP A 724 -43.62 -27.02 31.11
N ARG A 725 -44.79 -26.40 30.80
CA ARG A 725 -44.86 -25.13 30.07
C ARG A 725 -44.16 -23.96 30.78
N ARG A 726 -44.15 -23.93 32.10
CA ARG A 726 -43.47 -22.87 32.87
C ARG A 726 -41.99 -23.01 32.79
N ILE A 727 -41.47 -24.23 32.94
CA ILE A 727 -40.04 -24.56 32.74
C ILE A 727 -39.59 -24.21 31.36
N ILE A 728 -40.33 -24.66 30.31
CA ILE A 728 -40.02 -24.34 28.91
C ILE A 728 -39.94 -22.81 28.70
N ALA A 729 -40.94 -22.08 29.19
CA ALA A 729 -40.96 -20.62 29.02
C ALA A 729 -39.79 -19.91 29.70
N ARG A 730 -39.41 -20.36 30.91
CA ARG A 730 -38.30 -19.80 31.72
C ARG A 730 -36.97 -20.10 31.03
N LEU A 731 -36.69 -21.31 30.60
CA LEU A 731 -35.43 -21.67 29.95
C LEU A 731 -35.30 -21.05 28.55
N LEU A 732 -36.40 -20.91 27.78
CA LEU A 732 -36.36 -20.17 26.50
C LEU A 732 -36.19 -18.65 26.70
N ALA A 733 -36.63 -18.09 27.80
CA ALA A 733 -36.36 -16.70 28.16
C ALA A 733 -34.85 -16.52 28.47
N CYS A 734 -34.28 -17.41 29.29
CA CYS A 734 -32.84 -17.45 29.56
C CYS A 734 -32.03 -17.56 28.27
N ALA A 735 -32.35 -18.48 27.36
CA ALA A 735 -31.67 -18.66 26.10
C ALA A 735 -31.70 -17.39 25.20
N ARG A 736 -32.84 -16.71 25.13
CA ARG A 736 -32.98 -15.46 24.35
C ARG A 736 -32.21 -14.29 24.96
N GLN A 737 -32.09 -14.25 26.28
CA GLN A 737 -31.32 -13.23 26.99
C GLN A 737 -29.82 -13.39 26.71
N LEU A 738 -29.32 -14.64 26.65
CA LEU A 738 -27.91 -14.94 26.45
C LEU A 738 -27.48 -14.86 24.96
N HIS A 739 -28.39 -15.06 24.03
CA HIS A 739 -28.15 -14.96 22.59
C HIS A 739 -29.26 -14.11 21.95
N PRO A 740 -29.19 -12.78 22.10
CA PRO A 740 -30.10 -11.87 21.45
C PRO A 740 -29.79 -11.90 19.95
N ARG A 741 -30.77 -12.29 19.12
CA ARG A 741 -30.63 -12.12 17.68
C ARG A 741 -30.62 -10.64 17.38
N GLU A 742 -29.51 -10.14 16.85
CA GLU A 742 -29.43 -8.79 16.31
C GLU A 742 -30.50 -8.65 15.22
N ARG A 743 -31.49 -7.75 15.45
CA ARG A 743 -32.39 -7.35 14.37
C ARG A 743 -31.54 -6.60 13.37
N ALA A 744 -31.54 -7.04 12.12
CA ALA A 744 -31.01 -6.25 11.02
C ALA A 744 -31.65 -4.85 11.10
N GLU A 745 -30.89 -3.85 11.48
CA GLU A 745 -31.29 -2.45 11.40
C GLU A 745 -31.42 -2.12 9.90
N THR A 746 -32.64 -2.00 9.41
CA THR A 746 -32.91 -1.33 8.15
C THR A 746 -32.37 0.10 8.27
N PRO A 747 -31.55 0.61 7.32
CA PRO A 747 -31.02 1.96 7.39
C PRO A 747 -32.18 2.96 7.40
N VAL A 748 -32.36 3.66 8.52
CA VAL A 748 -33.31 4.76 8.65
C VAL A 748 -32.74 5.94 7.88
N THR A 749 -33.27 6.22 6.71
CA THR A 749 -33.12 7.50 6.03
C THR A 749 -33.78 8.57 6.89
N PRO A 750 -33.14 9.69 7.20
CA PRO A 750 -33.77 10.75 7.96
C PRO A 750 -34.84 11.43 7.09
N ALA A 751 -36.11 11.20 7.41
CA ALA A 751 -37.23 11.93 6.85
C ALA A 751 -37.60 13.12 7.77
N SER A 752 -37.65 14.28 7.13
CA SER A 752 -38.02 15.57 7.70
C SER A 752 -39.46 15.57 8.24
N ASP A 753 -39.61 16.33 9.24
CA ASP A 753 -40.71 16.64 10.15
C ASP A 753 -42.05 17.01 9.49
N THR A 754 -43.14 16.75 10.25
CA THR A 754 -44.48 17.32 10.29
C THR A 754 -45.65 16.43 9.80
N GLY A 755 -46.48 16.05 10.80
CA GLY A 755 -47.89 15.68 10.64
C GLY A 755 -48.41 14.57 11.58
N PRO A 756 -49.68 14.58 12.00
CA PRO A 756 -50.17 14.06 13.26
C PRO A 756 -50.39 12.54 13.32
N VAL A 757 -50.24 12.03 14.52
CA VAL A 757 -50.37 10.62 14.95
C VAL A 757 -51.69 9.97 14.52
N PRO A 758 -51.69 8.78 13.96
CA PRO A 758 -52.81 7.83 14.00
C PRO A 758 -52.47 6.55 14.78
N VAL A 759 -53.48 6.06 15.43
CA VAL A 759 -53.62 4.88 16.27
C VAL A 759 -53.16 3.60 15.58
N PRO A 760 -52.58 2.60 16.29
CA PRO A 760 -51.94 1.43 15.66
C PRO A 760 -52.96 0.43 15.09
N THR A 761 -52.95 0.34 13.79
CA THR A 761 -53.60 -0.79 13.05
C THR A 761 -52.50 -1.84 12.74
N ARG A 762 -52.83 -3.11 12.95
CA ARG A 762 -52.04 -4.31 12.71
C ARG A 762 -51.18 -4.21 11.43
N ALA A 763 -49.87 -4.37 11.60
CA ALA A 763 -48.94 -4.46 10.50
C ALA A 763 -49.22 -5.63 9.56
N ALA A 764 -49.30 -5.30 8.31
CA ALA A 764 -49.42 -6.26 7.21
C ALA A 764 -48.17 -7.14 7.10
N GLU A 765 -48.35 -8.42 7.13
CA GLU A 765 -47.34 -9.46 6.88
C GLU A 765 -46.82 -9.36 5.42
N GLY A 766 -45.53 -9.46 5.25
CA GLY A 766 -44.85 -9.44 3.95
C GLY A 766 -45.36 -10.50 3.00
N SER A 767 -45.32 -10.21 1.72
CA SER A 767 -45.98 -10.91 0.57
C SER A 767 -45.36 -12.28 0.21
N GLY A 768 -44.95 -13.10 1.14
CA GLY A 768 -44.58 -14.51 0.91
C GLY A 768 -45.63 -15.46 1.46
N ILE A 769 -45.85 -16.59 0.77
CA ILE A 769 -46.82 -17.64 1.14
C ILE A 769 -46.47 -18.20 2.56
N LEU A 770 -45.18 -18.20 2.95
CA LEU A 770 -44.67 -18.67 4.23
C LEU A 770 -43.87 -17.56 4.94
N SER A 771 -44.03 -17.42 6.25
CA SER A 771 -43.16 -16.56 7.07
C SER A 771 -41.72 -17.11 7.08
N GLU A 772 -40.74 -16.28 7.41
CA GLU A 772 -39.33 -16.68 7.45
C GLU A 772 -39.08 -17.91 8.35
N ARG A 773 -39.74 -17.94 9.50
CA ARG A 773 -39.68 -19.08 10.42
C ARG A 773 -40.40 -20.34 9.89
N GLU A 774 -41.49 -20.16 9.14
CA GLU A 774 -42.20 -21.26 8.47
C GLU A 774 -41.37 -21.82 7.30
N ARG A 775 -40.58 -20.98 6.60
CA ARG A 775 -39.61 -21.41 5.57
C ARG A 775 -38.47 -22.24 6.15
N GLU A 776 -37.91 -21.84 7.27
CA GLU A 776 -36.86 -22.57 7.98
C GLU A 776 -37.36 -23.98 8.41
N VAL A 777 -38.54 -24.05 9.01
CA VAL A 777 -39.15 -25.33 9.36
C VAL A 777 -39.46 -26.16 8.09
N ALA A 778 -39.93 -25.56 7.03
CA ALA A 778 -40.25 -26.20 5.78
C ALA A 778 -39.01 -26.82 5.10
N ALA A 779 -37.89 -26.13 5.11
CA ALA A 779 -36.60 -26.61 4.60
C ALA A 779 -36.14 -27.89 5.34
N LEU A 780 -36.25 -27.90 6.65
CA LEU A 780 -35.88 -29.06 7.48
C LEU A 780 -36.84 -30.26 7.30
N VAL A 781 -38.13 -29.99 7.06
CA VAL A 781 -39.10 -31.02 6.72
C VAL A 781 -38.78 -31.67 5.37
N LEU A 782 -38.34 -30.91 4.40
CA LEU A 782 -37.91 -31.43 3.09
C LEU A 782 -36.64 -32.26 3.17
N GLN A 783 -35.78 -32.00 4.14
CA GLN A 783 -34.61 -32.80 4.45
C GLN A 783 -34.93 -34.12 5.18
N GLY A 784 -36.22 -34.37 5.47
CA GLY A 784 -36.66 -35.58 6.15
C GLY A 784 -36.46 -35.61 7.65
N LYS A 785 -36.15 -34.46 8.28
CA LYS A 785 -35.93 -34.34 9.73
C LYS A 785 -37.20 -34.60 10.51
N THR A 786 -37.07 -35.30 11.64
CA THR A 786 -38.16 -35.52 12.60
C THR A 786 -38.46 -34.24 13.40
N TYR A 787 -39.63 -34.17 14.04
CA TYR A 787 -39.99 -33.00 14.86
C TYR A 787 -39.00 -32.71 15.99
N ALA A 788 -38.36 -33.75 16.54
CA ALA A 788 -37.32 -33.66 17.53
C ALA A 788 -36.05 -33.01 16.94
N GLU A 789 -35.59 -33.50 15.80
CA GLU A 789 -34.42 -32.99 15.10
C GLU A 789 -34.64 -31.57 14.56
N ILE A 790 -35.83 -31.20 14.11
CA ILE A 790 -36.21 -29.85 13.74
C ILE A 790 -36.14 -28.96 14.99
N GLY A 791 -36.70 -29.44 16.11
CA GLY A 791 -36.64 -28.69 17.37
C GLY A 791 -35.21 -28.40 17.83
N GLU A 792 -34.33 -29.37 17.71
CA GLU A 792 -32.90 -29.24 18.03
C GLU A 792 -32.18 -28.30 17.07
N THR A 793 -32.48 -28.40 15.78
CA THR A 793 -31.83 -27.61 14.75
C THR A 793 -32.14 -26.13 14.86
N ILE A 794 -33.40 -25.78 15.15
CA ILE A 794 -33.85 -24.37 15.18
C ILE A 794 -34.25 -23.87 16.56
N PHE A 795 -33.84 -24.61 17.59
CA PHE A 795 -34.01 -24.25 19.01
C PHE A 795 -35.48 -24.01 19.42
N ILE A 796 -36.38 -24.89 19.00
CA ILE A 796 -37.78 -24.87 19.44
C ILE A 796 -38.16 -26.26 20.01
N SER A 797 -39.24 -26.32 20.83
CA SER A 797 -39.69 -27.63 21.27
C SER A 797 -40.21 -28.46 20.08
N PRO A 798 -40.11 -29.82 20.14
CA PRO A 798 -40.70 -30.71 19.14
C PRO A 798 -42.18 -30.39 18.90
N ARG A 799 -42.93 -30.03 19.92
CA ARG A 799 -44.31 -29.63 19.86
C ARG A 799 -44.51 -28.28 19.15
N THR A 800 -43.55 -27.36 19.28
CA THR A 800 -43.56 -26.09 18.54
C THR A 800 -43.26 -26.34 17.04
N ALA A 801 -42.32 -27.23 16.71
CA ALA A 801 -42.07 -27.68 15.35
C ALA A 801 -43.34 -28.34 14.72
N GLU A 802 -44.02 -29.21 15.46
CA GLU A 802 -45.30 -29.80 15.04
C GLU A 802 -46.37 -28.73 14.78
N HIS A 803 -46.48 -27.73 15.67
CA HIS A 803 -47.41 -26.62 15.48
C HIS A 803 -47.12 -25.77 14.25
N HIS A 804 -45.85 -25.50 13.96
CA HIS A 804 -45.43 -24.80 12.74
C HIS A 804 -45.79 -25.64 11.52
N ILE A 805 -45.53 -26.94 11.50
CA ILE A 805 -45.85 -27.83 10.39
C ILE A 805 -47.39 -27.92 10.18
N ALA A 806 -48.16 -28.03 11.27
CA ALA A 806 -49.63 -28.03 11.19
C ALA A 806 -50.17 -26.68 10.64
N ARG A 807 -49.54 -25.56 10.98
CA ARG A 807 -49.87 -24.23 10.46
C ARG A 807 -49.48 -24.06 9.00
N ILE A 808 -48.27 -24.51 8.59
CA ILE A 808 -47.82 -24.58 7.20
C ILE A 808 -48.78 -25.44 6.37
N ARG A 809 -49.12 -26.64 6.86
CA ARG A 809 -50.05 -27.53 6.19
C ARG A 809 -51.42 -26.90 5.91
N ARG A 810 -51.98 -26.19 6.88
CA ARG A 810 -53.23 -25.43 6.72
C ARG A 810 -53.08 -24.27 5.75
N ARG A 811 -52.00 -23.55 5.80
CA ARG A 811 -51.72 -22.38 4.97
C ARG A 811 -51.51 -22.75 3.51
N LEU A 812 -50.82 -23.89 3.25
CA LEU A 812 -50.61 -24.43 1.92
C LEU A 812 -51.80 -25.30 1.43
N GLY A 813 -52.82 -25.57 2.26
CA GLY A 813 -53.96 -26.37 1.89
C GLY A 813 -53.61 -27.81 1.59
N ALA A 814 -52.56 -28.37 2.19
CA ALA A 814 -52.09 -29.75 1.92
C ALA A 814 -52.95 -30.78 2.62
N THR A 815 -53.44 -31.78 1.86
CA THR A 815 -54.39 -32.82 2.31
C THR A 815 -53.67 -34.10 2.75
N SER A 816 -52.47 -34.38 2.23
CA SER A 816 -51.62 -35.51 2.59
C SER A 816 -50.16 -35.09 2.87
N ARG A 817 -49.34 -36.04 3.42
CA ARG A 817 -47.91 -35.78 3.64
C ARG A 817 -47.16 -35.62 2.33
N SER A 818 -47.48 -36.38 1.29
CA SER A 818 -46.87 -36.23 -0.03
C SER A 818 -47.26 -34.92 -0.71
N ASP A 819 -48.52 -34.48 -0.56
CA ASP A 819 -49.01 -33.20 -1.05
C ASP A 819 -48.32 -32.04 -0.33
N LEU A 820 -48.09 -32.14 0.98
CA LEU A 820 -47.34 -31.17 1.75
C LEU A 820 -45.90 -31.02 1.23
N MET A 821 -45.22 -32.16 0.97
CA MET A 821 -43.83 -32.15 0.48
C MET A 821 -43.70 -31.50 -0.91
N SER A 822 -44.68 -31.75 -1.81
CA SER A 822 -44.73 -31.14 -3.15
C SER A 822 -44.96 -29.62 -3.05
N ARG A 823 -45.91 -29.18 -2.24
CA ARG A 823 -46.23 -27.75 -2.06
C ARG A 823 -45.12 -26.97 -1.34
N LEU A 824 -44.40 -27.62 -0.42
CA LEU A 824 -43.22 -27.04 0.24
C LEU A 824 -42.10 -26.79 -0.75
N ARG A 825 -41.81 -27.73 -1.67
CA ARG A 825 -40.82 -27.53 -2.73
C ARG A 825 -41.19 -26.33 -3.60
N MET A 826 -42.43 -26.26 -4.07
CA MET A 826 -42.91 -25.14 -4.89
C MET A 826 -42.82 -23.80 -4.13
N ALA A 827 -43.23 -23.75 -2.86
CA ALA A 827 -43.22 -22.52 -2.06
C ALA A 827 -41.83 -22.03 -1.66
N LEU A 828 -40.80 -22.90 -1.70
CA LEU A 828 -39.39 -22.51 -1.47
C LEU A 828 -38.71 -22.16 -2.80
N ASP A 829 -39.07 -22.76 -3.92
CA ASP A 829 -38.56 -22.43 -5.26
C ASP A 829 -39.08 -21.08 -5.77
N ASP A 830 -40.35 -20.72 -5.51
CA ASP A 830 -40.92 -19.40 -5.84
C ASP A 830 -40.27 -18.24 -5.10
N GLY A 831 -39.53 -18.49 -4.00
CA GLY A 831 -38.77 -17.49 -3.27
C GLY A 831 -37.41 -17.17 -3.89
N SER A 832 -36.93 -17.92 -4.89
CA SER A 832 -35.61 -17.74 -5.51
C SER A 832 -35.64 -16.95 -6.85
N HIS A 833 -36.82 -16.55 -7.33
CA HIS A 833 -36.97 -15.71 -8.51
C HIS A 833 -37.54 -14.33 -8.13
N ALA A 834 -36.67 -13.39 -7.87
CA ALA A 834 -36.97 -11.97 -7.97
C ALA A 834 -36.80 -11.56 -9.44
N PRO A 835 -37.78 -10.88 -10.08
CA PRO A 835 -37.62 -10.41 -11.45
C PRO A 835 -36.65 -9.25 -11.54
N GLU A 836 -35.65 -9.36 -12.41
CA GLU A 836 -34.87 -8.24 -12.89
C GLU A 836 -35.75 -7.16 -13.52
N PRO A 837 -35.47 -5.87 -13.34
CA PRO A 837 -36.21 -4.80 -14.00
C PRO A 837 -35.85 -4.76 -15.49
N THR A 838 -36.85 -5.01 -16.33
CA THR A 838 -36.80 -4.77 -17.76
C THR A 838 -36.61 -3.30 -18.07
N ALA A 839 -35.48 -2.96 -18.68
CA ALA A 839 -35.27 -1.68 -19.36
C ALA A 839 -35.86 -1.78 -20.78
N GLU A 840 -36.82 -0.91 -21.08
CA GLU A 840 -37.39 -0.71 -22.40
C GLU A 840 -36.36 -0.20 -23.41
N ALA A 841 -36.39 -0.79 -24.56
CA ALA A 841 -35.64 -0.48 -25.76
C ALA A 841 -36.10 0.79 -26.43
N THR A 842 -35.14 1.63 -26.89
CA THR A 842 -35.34 2.40 -28.13
C THR A 842 -34.13 2.18 -29.04
N GLY A 843 -34.46 1.89 -30.28
CA GLY A 843 -33.68 1.31 -31.33
C GLY A 843 -32.59 2.16 -31.93
N ASP A 844 -31.73 1.63 -32.62
CA ASP A 844 -31.62 1.57 -34.09
C ASP A 844 -30.17 1.29 -34.53
N ASP A 845 -30.05 0.51 -35.57
CA ASP A 845 -28.97 0.35 -36.56
C ASP A 845 -27.67 -0.41 -36.25
N ALA A 846 -27.72 -1.62 -36.66
CA ALA A 846 -27.14 -2.29 -37.87
C ALA A 846 -25.61 -2.21 -38.11
N ARG A 847 -25.13 -3.44 -38.30
CA ARG A 847 -24.13 -3.93 -39.27
C ARG A 847 -22.65 -4.09 -38.85
N SER A 848 -22.33 -5.31 -39.05
CA SER A 848 -21.11 -5.94 -39.64
C SER A 848 -20.19 -6.61 -38.64
N ALA A 849 -20.35 -7.87 -38.55
CA ALA A 849 -19.71 -8.98 -39.31
C ALA A 849 -18.28 -9.36 -38.86
N ARG A 850 -18.24 -10.60 -38.33
CA ARG A 850 -17.33 -11.72 -38.67
C ARG A 850 -15.82 -11.37 -38.81
N VAL A 851 -14.98 -12.12 -38.07
CA VAL A 851 -14.22 -13.27 -38.68
C VAL A 851 -13.13 -13.78 -37.71
N LEU A 852 -13.14 -15.13 -37.49
CA LEU A 852 -12.08 -16.07 -37.21
C LEU A 852 -11.37 -16.00 -35.80
N ALA A 853 -11.54 -16.99 -34.99
CA ALA A 853 -11.17 -18.43 -35.01
C ALA A 853 -9.64 -18.70 -34.93
N SER A 854 -9.29 -19.46 -33.90
CA SER A 854 -8.22 -20.48 -33.90
C SER A 854 -6.80 -20.06 -33.50
N ALA A 855 -6.34 -20.48 -32.34
CA ALA A 855 -5.34 -21.54 -32.17
C ALA A 855 -4.89 -21.67 -30.70
N LYS A 856 -4.98 -22.88 -30.21
CA LYS A 856 -4.25 -23.50 -29.10
C LYS A 856 -2.89 -24.01 -29.64
N PRO A 857 -1.99 -24.63 -28.86
CA PRO A 857 -1.38 -24.29 -27.54
C PRO A 857 0.14 -24.38 -27.56
N LEU A 858 0.78 -23.88 -26.55
CA LEU A 858 1.86 -24.63 -25.85
C LEU A 858 2.09 -23.95 -24.51
#